data_8197245ddc5a86d6e7fdfb1c80e0b679
#
_entry.id   8197245ddc5a86d6e7fdfb1c80e0b679
#
_cell.length_a   1.000
_cell.length_b   1.000
_cell.length_c   1.000
_cell.angle_alpha   90.00
_cell.angle_beta   90.00
_cell.angle_gamma   90.00
#
_symmetry.space_group_name_H-M   'P 1'
#
loop_
_entity.id
_entity.type
_entity.pdbx_description
1 polymer ?
#
loop_
_entity_poly.entity_id
_entity_poly.type
_entity_poly.pdbx_seq_one_letter_code
_entity_poly.pdbx_strand_id
1 'polypeptide(L)'
;MNRIPDIILLTGMLFILGLLSCKNSSHSINIETKHFRYTFSQQGQNQSFTDLASGKDYLYKDSLSHIAYITSDSRVYAPDKVIKEDHRLVLKFNDPGVTACVSWKNEADYIVFTVDSIAGAVSAFNFLNIPLTLEALPDEPFAACVLSLNLTTHVQQLPALQDHLWAACYQKFGLRGASAALLGVPHQDVLPTIQKIVKAESAIPFSDKGGAWAQSNKEGYGSYLMDFGTLTLETVDDWIAKCDSLGFNQLAIHGANHFFKNGDLELFRDKWPGGWADFKKINARLHHAGISSILLTYAYFVDKRAGLVTPVPSADLGYFNSFTLEKEIGENDTEIVVKESTAHVSTIVGYFIQNSVILRLGEELVEFSGVTQSPPYKFTGVKRGVLSTKAQKHSVGEKGFHLMQMFDQFVAGPETKLFDEIAQKTARIVNENDFDGIYFDAIDGNNMLGGKENSWYYGSKFIVELAKNLNPMVGMEMCDMPHHYWHYSSRWQAWDKAVRGYKRFVDVHMAALKSNDHQHGEWIGYTKNINRLAPVKNGRLMLPLHMGWWGNNTWESPQVETTFPDDIEYLLAKMIGNDAGLSMLGGTDDKTLNEKPLFRKLVSLIRQYEHVRHQESFSESIKEQLRQPEKEFSLRQKPDGKWGFKPVVFNKQMAIGDTTSWLFHNPFPQQPVKVRIQHQMSVAGYNAPGNIILSNAEDVENWALDTIVTGVSSTLSVRKENDRFGSRLLIQAKNEEQPVQEASWVKWQKKFEPCLNLNTQQGLGVWIKGDSSGALVNLRLESPKHLSMGARGDHFVTLDFFGWRYFELVEIESAAFNNYLWPDEYHNVYNSYFYKVAFNCIDKLQIWLNNIPLNREVNIEIATVKALPLIAPSVENPVVKIGEKSITFPVKMKPGMYLELNSIKDCRLYGAKGEYITSVEPLGNIPVVLQGDNSVQWEVISKDAATPRLQVSISTEGDFIGN
;
A
#
# COMPACT_ATOMS: atom_id res chain seq x y z
N MET A 1 55.30 44.08 19.53
CA MET A 1 56.52 44.26 20.30
C MET A 1 57.15 42.87 20.44
N ASN A 2 58.19 42.57 19.67
CA ASN A 2 59.58 42.30 20.02
C ASN A 2 59.70 40.98 20.85
N ARG A 3 60.49 40.02 20.58
CA ARG A 3 61.68 39.78 19.71
C ARG A 3 61.91 38.27 19.60
N ILE A 4 62.46 37.79 18.49
CA ILE A 4 63.29 36.61 18.27
C ILE A 4 64.71 37.04 18.74
N PRO A 5 65.74 36.19 19.09
CA PRO A 5 66.23 34.98 18.42
C PRO A 5 66.68 33.87 19.42
N ASP A 6 67.22 32.67 19.08
CA ASP A 6 68.45 32.37 18.37
C ASP A 6 68.56 30.85 18.06
N ILE A 7 69.28 30.59 17.03
CA ILE A 7 69.83 29.39 16.41
C ILE A 7 70.81 28.63 17.29
N ILE A 8 70.79 27.29 17.34
CA ILE A 8 72.03 26.49 17.35
C ILE A 8 71.82 25.20 16.46
N LEU A 9 72.60 25.10 15.42
CA LEU A 9 72.90 23.88 14.65
C LEU A 9 73.67 22.84 15.50
N LEU A 10 73.26 21.53 15.37
CA LEU A 10 74.30 20.48 15.35
C LEU A 10 73.86 19.24 14.56
N THR A 11 74.58 18.99 13.55
CA THR A 11 74.75 17.84 12.69
C THR A 11 74.42 16.42 13.16
N GLY A 12 73.74 15.70 12.28
CA GLY A 12 74.18 14.42 11.77
C GLY A 12 73.70 13.16 12.47
N MET A 13 72.81 12.45 11.86
CA MET A 13 72.96 11.03 11.49
C MET A 13 71.76 10.53 10.66
N LEU A 14 72.02 10.27 9.38
CA LEU A 14 71.09 9.51 8.52
C LEU A 14 70.81 8.13 9.14
N PHE A 15 69.60 7.86 9.56
CA PHE A 15 69.04 6.52 9.64
C PHE A 15 67.92 6.41 8.58
N ILE A 16 68.29 5.83 7.46
CA ILE A 16 67.36 5.34 6.44
C ILE A 16 66.69 4.09 7.04
N LEU A 17 65.57 4.30 7.73
CA LEU A 17 64.61 3.23 7.96
C LEU A 17 63.73 3.16 6.73
N GLY A 18 64.07 2.22 5.83
CA GLY A 18 63.17 1.81 4.75
C GLY A 18 61.88 1.29 5.33
N LEU A 19 60.83 2.13 5.28
CA LEU A 19 59.44 1.67 5.32
C LEU A 19 59.24 0.77 4.10
N LEU A 20 59.52 -0.51 4.27
CA LEU A 20 58.94 -1.57 3.48
C LEU A 20 57.45 -1.52 3.74
N SER A 21 56.73 -0.62 3.04
CA SER A 21 55.33 -0.77 2.75
C SER A 21 55.18 -2.09 2.01
N CYS A 22 54.87 -3.16 2.72
CA CYS A 22 54.28 -4.33 2.11
C CYS A 22 52.99 -3.85 1.42
N LYS A 23 53.10 -3.43 0.16
CA LYS A 23 52.03 -3.55 -0.77
C LYS A 23 51.73 -5.04 -0.87
N ASN A 24 50.84 -5.54 -0.03
CA ASN A 24 50.04 -6.70 -0.38
C ASN A 24 49.39 -6.34 -1.69
N SER A 25 50.00 -6.73 -2.81
CA SER A 25 49.33 -6.76 -4.09
C SER A 25 48.24 -7.84 -3.96
N SER A 26 47.12 -7.50 -3.34
CA SER A 26 45.92 -8.31 -3.43
C SER A 26 45.61 -8.39 -4.93
N HIS A 27 45.86 -9.56 -5.54
CA HIS A 27 45.56 -9.77 -6.95
C HIS A 27 44.04 -9.63 -7.09
N SER A 28 43.59 -8.49 -7.65
CA SER A 28 42.23 -8.20 -7.92
C SER A 28 41.72 -9.03 -9.10
N ILE A 29 40.52 -9.54 -8.98
CA ILE A 29 39.81 -10.25 -10.06
C ILE A 29 38.89 -9.25 -10.72
N ASN A 30 39.02 -9.07 -12.04
CA ASN A 30 38.22 -8.19 -12.85
C ASN A 30 37.31 -9.01 -13.76
N ILE A 31 36.05 -8.61 -13.82
CA ILE A 31 35.07 -9.09 -14.81
C ILE A 31 34.43 -7.83 -15.42
N GLU A 32 34.36 -7.73 -16.74
CA GLU A 32 33.92 -6.52 -17.40
C GLU A 32 33.06 -6.77 -18.64
N THR A 33 32.21 -5.81 -18.96
CA THR A 33 31.49 -5.66 -20.23
C THR A 33 31.98 -4.41 -20.93
N LYS A 34 31.32 -4.02 -22.02
CA LYS A 34 31.64 -2.72 -22.66
C LYS A 34 31.19 -1.50 -21.83
N HIS A 35 30.33 -1.69 -20.82
CA HIS A 35 29.74 -0.62 -20.04
C HIS A 35 30.26 -0.51 -18.61
N PHE A 36 30.52 -1.65 -17.97
CA PHE A 36 30.97 -1.67 -16.57
C PHE A 36 32.09 -2.64 -16.33
N ARG A 37 32.85 -2.38 -15.25
CA ARG A 37 33.85 -3.28 -14.67
C ARG A 37 33.49 -3.55 -13.21
N TYR A 38 33.43 -4.84 -12.85
CA TYR A 38 33.30 -5.30 -11.50
C TYR A 38 34.61 -5.90 -11.01
N THR A 39 35.11 -5.44 -9.86
CA THR A 39 36.39 -5.82 -9.28
C THR A 39 36.19 -6.32 -7.85
N PHE A 40 36.81 -7.44 -7.51
CA PHE A 40 36.84 -7.99 -6.16
C PHE A 40 38.22 -8.65 -5.87
N SER A 41 38.57 -8.84 -4.59
CA SER A 41 39.83 -9.44 -4.17
C SER A 41 39.83 -10.97 -4.29
N GLN A 42 40.98 -11.60 -4.15
CA GLN A 42 41.10 -13.07 -4.01
C GLN A 42 40.46 -13.61 -2.73
N GLN A 43 40.11 -12.78 -1.76
CA GLN A 43 39.30 -13.11 -0.58
C GLN A 43 37.84 -12.87 -0.80
N GLY A 44 37.44 -12.52 -2.03
CA GLY A 44 36.07 -12.26 -2.40
C GLY A 44 35.51 -10.91 -1.94
N GLN A 45 36.34 -10.02 -1.39
CA GLN A 45 35.87 -8.68 -0.97
C GLN A 45 35.58 -7.79 -2.19
N ASN A 46 34.44 -7.15 -2.23
CA ASN A 46 34.09 -6.18 -3.25
C ASN A 46 35.03 -4.97 -3.20
N GLN A 47 35.51 -4.51 -4.35
CA GLN A 47 36.47 -3.41 -4.47
C GLN A 47 35.91 -2.26 -5.31
N SER A 48 35.24 -2.54 -6.42
CA SER A 48 34.62 -1.51 -7.25
C SER A 48 33.55 -2.09 -8.17
N PHE A 49 32.53 -1.27 -8.49
CA PHE A 49 31.56 -1.47 -9.57
C PHE A 49 31.54 -0.19 -10.41
N THR A 50 32.32 -0.16 -11.47
CA THR A 50 32.68 1.08 -12.17
C THR A 50 31.98 1.19 -13.51
N ASP A 51 31.27 2.31 -13.75
CA ASP A 51 30.81 2.72 -15.08
C ASP A 51 32.04 3.13 -15.91
N LEU A 52 32.28 2.45 -17.02
CA LEU A 52 33.44 2.68 -17.88
C LEU A 52 33.36 3.98 -18.68
N ALA A 53 32.15 4.50 -18.90
CA ALA A 53 31.96 5.75 -19.63
C ALA A 53 32.33 6.98 -18.79
N SER A 54 31.87 7.01 -17.53
CA SER A 54 32.11 8.13 -16.60
C SER A 54 33.34 7.93 -15.70
N GLY A 55 33.79 6.69 -15.55
CA GLY A 55 34.80 6.30 -14.57
C GLY A 55 34.30 6.29 -13.12
N LYS A 56 33.01 6.53 -12.88
CA LYS A 56 32.45 6.57 -11.55
C LYS A 56 32.30 5.16 -10.97
N ASP A 57 32.77 5.00 -9.73
CA ASP A 57 32.60 3.77 -8.96
C ASP A 57 31.31 3.90 -8.13
N TYR A 58 30.41 2.94 -8.28
CA TYR A 58 29.11 2.88 -7.61
C TYR A 58 29.07 1.85 -6.48
N LEU A 59 30.18 1.20 -6.12
CA LEU A 59 30.19 0.29 -5.00
C LEU A 59 29.98 1.04 -3.67
N TYR A 60 29.08 0.55 -2.82
CA TYR A 60 28.93 1.02 -1.45
C TYR A 60 30.10 0.53 -0.59
N LYS A 61 30.83 1.44 0.07
CA LYS A 61 32.11 1.16 0.74
C LYS A 61 32.10 1.42 2.26
N ASP A 62 30.99 1.91 2.81
CA ASP A 62 30.92 2.22 4.25
C ASP A 62 30.85 0.94 5.11
N SER A 63 30.60 -0.20 4.48
CA SER A 63 30.69 -1.53 5.12
C SER A 63 31.42 -2.52 4.23
N LEU A 64 32.11 -3.49 4.87
CA LEU A 64 32.78 -4.57 4.17
C LEU A 64 31.73 -5.52 3.56
N SER A 65 31.84 -5.78 2.27
CA SER A 65 30.98 -6.73 1.56
C SER A 65 31.82 -7.70 0.70
N HIS A 66 31.26 -8.89 0.45
CA HIS A 66 31.88 -9.92 -0.38
C HIS A 66 30.95 -10.28 -1.54
N ILE A 67 31.55 -10.76 -2.65
CA ILE A 67 30.82 -11.21 -3.84
C ILE A 67 29.77 -12.26 -3.54
N ALA A 68 30.03 -13.12 -2.54
CA ALA A 68 29.20 -14.26 -2.23
C ALA A 68 29.21 -14.59 -0.74
N TYR A 69 28.15 -15.32 -0.30
CA TYR A 69 28.03 -15.88 1.04
C TYR A 69 27.36 -17.25 0.98
N ILE A 70 27.73 -18.15 1.90
CA ILE A 70 26.97 -19.38 2.16
C ILE A 70 26.32 -19.32 3.54
N THR A 71 25.21 -20.03 3.69
CA THR A 71 24.61 -20.34 4.99
C THR A 71 24.76 -21.83 5.27
N SER A 72 25.42 -22.18 6.37
CA SER A 72 25.57 -23.53 6.87
C SER A 72 25.34 -23.52 8.38
N ASP A 73 24.59 -24.49 8.92
CA ASP A 73 24.25 -24.59 10.34
C ASP A 73 23.76 -23.27 10.94
N SER A 74 22.89 -22.57 10.20
CA SER A 74 22.30 -21.25 10.56
C SER A 74 23.32 -20.11 10.72
N ARG A 75 24.55 -20.26 10.24
CA ARG A 75 25.59 -19.23 10.22
C ARG A 75 25.93 -18.84 8.79
N VAL A 76 26.29 -17.57 8.62
CA VAL A 76 26.67 -16.98 7.33
C VAL A 76 28.20 -16.88 7.27
N TYR A 77 28.76 -17.33 6.16
CA TYR A 77 30.19 -17.34 5.92
C TYR A 77 30.53 -16.63 4.60
N ALA A 78 31.54 -15.78 4.62
CA ALA A 78 32.17 -15.21 3.43
C ALA A 78 33.26 -16.14 2.89
N PRO A 79 33.65 -16.08 1.61
CA PRO A 79 34.74 -16.90 1.08
C PRO A 79 36.10 -16.47 1.66
N ASP A 80 36.91 -17.44 2.05
CA ASP A 80 38.30 -17.21 2.43
C ASP A 80 39.19 -17.03 1.20
N LYS A 81 38.82 -17.69 0.09
CA LYS A 81 39.60 -17.63 -1.16
C LYS A 81 38.69 -17.79 -2.37
N VAL A 82 38.90 -16.91 -3.37
CA VAL A 82 38.32 -17.00 -4.71
C VAL A 82 39.44 -17.20 -5.72
N ILE A 83 39.32 -18.27 -6.52
CA ILE A 83 40.26 -18.62 -7.59
C ILE A 83 39.54 -18.42 -8.91
N LYS A 84 40.10 -17.63 -9.80
CA LYS A 84 39.67 -17.45 -11.17
C LYS A 84 40.32 -18.45 -12.10
N GLU A 85 39.53 -19.29 -12.75
CA GLU A 85 39.95 -20.28 -13.73
C GLU A 85 39.19 -20.03 -15.04
N ASP A 86 39.81 -19.41 -16.04
CA ASP A 86 39.13 -18.99 -17.29
C ASP A 86 37.79 -18.32 -17.04
N HIS A 87 36.72 -19.02 -17.33
CA HIS A 87 35.32 -18.57 -17.12
C HIS A 87 34.67 -19.18 -15.86
N ARG A 88 35.43 -19.57 -14.86
CA ARG A 88 34.94 -20.16 -13.61
C ARG A 88 35.60 -19.51 -12.39
N LEU A 89 34.76 -19.29 -11.36
CA LEU A 89 35.16 -18.89 -10.01
C LEU A 89 35.04 -20.11 -9.10
N VAL A 90 36.14 -20.48 -8.41
CA VAL A 90 36.11 -21.46 -7.33
C VAL A 90 36.20 -20.72 -6.01
N LEU A 91 35.11 -20.73 -5.25
CA LEU A 91 34.97 -20.08 -3.94
C LEU A 91 35.20 -21.12 -2.85
N LYS A 92 36.15 -20.89 -1.97
CA LYS A 92 36.50 -21.77 -0.84
C LYS A 92 36.11 -21.12 0.46
N PHE A 93 35.38 -21.85 1.28
CA PHE A 93 34.95 -21.50 2.62
C PHE A 93 35.58 -22.52 3.56
N ASN A 94 36.72 -22.18 4.17
CA ASN A 94 37.54 -23.14 4.95
C ASN A 94 36.78 -23.67 6.17
N ASP A 95 36.12 -22.80 6.89
CA ASP A 95 35.07 -23.14 7.87
C ASP A 95 33.74 -22.71 7.25
N PRO A 96 32.83 -23.62 6.94
CA PRO A 96 32.65 -25.02 7.32
C PRO A 96 33.19 -26.08 6.32
N GLY A 97 34.19 -25.79 5.52
CA GLY A 97 34.79 -26.76 4.60
C GLY A 97 34.00 -26.92 3.28
N VAL A 98 33.43 -25.84 2.79
CA VAL A 98 32.62 -25.81 1.57
C VAL A 98 33.44 -25.28 0.39
N THR A 99 33.21 -25.86 -0.79
CA THR A 99 33.71 -25.32 -2.05
C THR A 99 32.56 -25.16 -3.04
N ALA A 100 32.37 -23.94 -3.56
CA ALA A 100 31.40 -23.65 -4.58
C ALA A 100 32.08 -23.27 -5.90
N CYS A 101 31.58 -23.78 -7.03
CA CYS A 101 32.01 -23.42 -8.36
C CYS A 101 30.90 -22.66 -9.08
N VAL A 102 31.23 -21.46 -9.61
CA VAL A 102 30.34 -20.58 -10.37
C VAL A 102 31.00 -20.27 -11.70
N SER A 103 30.42 -20.67 -12.79
CA SER A 103 30.85 -20.25 -14.12
C SER A 103 30.26 -18.91 -14.47
N TRP A 104 30.93 -18.16 -15.35
CA TRP A 104 30.36 -16.95 -15.92
C TRP A 104 30.58 -16.90 -17.44
N LYS A 105 29.62 -16.25 -18.12
CA LYS A 105 29.65 -15.99 -19.56
C LYS A 105 29.58 -14.47 -19.74
N ASN A 106 30.60 -13.92 -20.41
CA ASN A 106 30.62 -12.51 -20.79
C ASN A 106 29.90 -12.30 -22.12
N GLU A 107 28.91 -11.43 -22.09
CA GLU A 107 28.30 -10.83 -23.28
C GLU A 107 28.68 -9.34 -23.35
N ALA A 108 28.42 -8.70 -24.48
CA ALA A 108 28.81 -7.29 -24.68
C ALA A 108 28.23 -6.35 -23.62
N ASP A 109 26.99 -6.60 -23.16
CA ASP A 109 26.23 -5.69 -22.30
C ASP A 109 25.96 -6.25 -20.88
N TYR A 110 26.16 -7.56 -20.66
CA TYR A 110 25.83 -8.25 -19.41
C TYR A 110 26.73 -9.46 -19.18
N ILE A 111 26.67 -9.97 -17.95
CA ILE A 111 27.40 -11.18 -17.52
C ILE A 111 26.40 -12.16 -16.95
N VAL A 112 26.46 -13.43 -17.36
CA VAL A 112 25.64 -14.50 -16.79
C VAL A 112 26.49 -15.30 -15.82
N PHE A 113 26.02 -15.49 -14.59
CA PHE A 113 26.61 -16.35 -13.58
C PHE A 113 25.76 -17.62 -13.41
N THR A 114 26.39 -18.79 -13.33
CA THR A 114 25.69 -20.08 -13.12
C THR A 114 26.42 -20.88 -12.05
N VAL A 115 25.67 -21.40 -11.09
CA VAL A 115 26.18 -22.30 -10.05
C VAL A 115 26.37 -23.71 -10.63
N ASP A 116 27.63 -24.12 -10.85
CA ASP A 116 27.95 -25.42 -11.44
C ASP A 116 27.88 -26.54 -10.39
N SER A 117 28.44 -26.29 -9.21
CA SER A 117 28.52 -27.29 -8.14
C SER A 117 28.80 -26.67 -6.78
N ILE A 118 28.33 -27.32 -5.74
CA ILE A 118 28.68 -27.02 -4.35
C ILE A 118 29.03 -28.34 -3.66
N ALA A 119 30.23 -28.42 -3.06
CA ALA A 119 30.67 -29.53 -2.25
C ALA A 119 30.69 -29.10 -0.78
N GLY A 120 30.01 -29.83 0.09
CA GLY A 120 29.80 -29.50 1.51
C GLY A 120 28.30 -29.26 1.82
N ALA A 121 27.98 -29.14 3.12
CA ALA A 121 26.60 -28.90 3.59
C ALA A 121 26.28 -27.41 3.55
N VAL A 122 25.31 -27.03 2.75
CA VAL A 122 24.87 -25.64 2.55
C VAL A 122 23.35 -25.58 2.48
N SER A 123 22.73 -24.74 3.30
CA SER A 123 21.29 -24.48 3.22
C SER A 123 20.95 -23.39 2.21
N ALA A 124 21.81 -22.37 2.06
CA ALA A 124 21.68 -21.29 1.09
C ALA A 124 23.05 -20.87 0.53
N PHE A 125 23.09 -20.50 -0.74
CA PHE A 125 24.23 -19.90 -1.40
C PHE A 125 23.82 -18.61 -2.10
N ASN A 126 24.25 -17.49 -1.53
CA ASN A 126 24.21 -16.20 -2.19
C ASN A 126 25.46 -16.10 -3.07
N PHE A 127 25.29 -16.23 -4.37
CA PHE A 127 26.40 -16.31 -5.33
C PHE A 127 26.71 -14.98 -6.03
N LEU A 128 25.91 -13.94 -5.75
CA LEU A 128 26.14 -12.58 -6.18
C LEU A 128 25.63 -11.62 -5.11
N ASN A 129 26.51 -10.69 -4.65
CA ASN A 129 26.18 -9.70 -3.65
C ASN A 129 27.04 -8.44 -3.84
N ILE A 130 26.45 -7.38 -4.41
CA ILE A 130 27.14 -6.12 -4.72
C ILE A 130 26.23 -4.97 -4.26
N PRO A 131 26.45 -4.41 -3.06
CA PRO A 131 25.74 -3.21 -2.62
C PRO A 131 26.23 -2.00 -3.39
N LEU A 132 25.32 -1.12 -3.81
CA LEU A 132 25.59 0.04 -4.64
C LEU A 132 25.29 1.36 -3.91
N THR A 133 25.89 2.44 -4.43
CA THR A 133 25.55 3.82 -4.08
C THR A 133 24.50 4.42 -5.02
N LEU A 134 24.05 3.66 -6.03
CA LEU A 134 22.86 3.99 -6.81
C LEU A 134 21.65 3.95 -5.89
N GLU A 135 20.75 4.91 -6.05
CA GLU A 135 19.46 4.95 -5.34
C GLU A 135 18.35 4.26 -6.17
N ALA A 136 18.70 3.72 -7.34
CA ALA A 136 17.81 3.08 -8.29
C ALA A 136 16.66 4.01 -8.75
N LEU A 137 17.01 5.26 -9.02
CA LEU A 137 16.07 6.30 -9.43
C LEU A 137 16.09 6.52 -10.94
N PRO A 138 14.94 6.92 -11.54
CA PRO A 138 14.83 7.10 -12.98
C PRO A 138 15.66 8.26 -13.56
N ASP A 139 16.15 9.18 -12.75
CA ASP A 139 16.96 10.33 -13.13
C ASP A 139 18.47 10.10 -13.01
N GLU A 140 18.89 8.91 -12.59
CA GLU A 140 20.31 8.54 -12.58
C GLU A 140 20.78 8.18 -14.00
N PRO A 141 21.98 8.63 -14.43
CA PRO A 141 22.47 8.41 -15.80
C PRO A 141 22.89 6.97 -16.08
N PHE A 142 23.28 6.23 -15.05
CA PHE A 142 23.67 4.84 -15.08
C PHE A 142 22.75 4.01 -14.20
N ALA A 143 22.49 2.79 -14.60
CA ALA A 143 21.65 1.87 -13.85
C ALA A 143 22.20 0.46 -13.86
N ALA A 144 21.91 -0.30 -12.81
CA ALA A 144 22.31 -1.68 -12.65
C ALA A 144 21.11 -2.55 -12.26
N CYS A 145 21.20 -3.85 -12.64
CA CYS A 145 20.16 -4.82 -12.36
C CYS A 145 20.76 -6.24 -12.34
N VAL A 146 20.19 -7.10 -11.51
CA VAL A 146 20.36 -8.55 -11.56
C VAL A 146 19.05 -9.20 -11.94
N LEU A 147 19.09 -10.13 -12.89
CA LEU A 147 17.94 -10.89 -13.36
C LEU A 147 18.08 -12.36 -12.98
N SER A 148 17.06 -12.95 -12.38
CA SER A 148 16.93 -14.40 -12.29
C SER A 148 16.65 -14.99 -13.67
N LEU A 149 17.40 -16.02 -14.04
CA LEU A 149 17.23 -16.71 -15.33
C LEU A 149 16.44 -18.03 -15.21
N ASN A 150 16.13 -18.47 -13.98
CA ASN A 150 15.31 -19.66 -13.71
C ASN A 150 14.63 -19.58 -12.34
N LEU A 151 13.66 -20.47 -12.11
CA LEU A 151 12.86 -20.49 -10.88
C LEU A 151 13.65 -20.78 -9.60
N THR A 152 14.80 -21.44 -9.68
CA THR A 152 15.60 -21.80 -8.51
C THR A 152 16.51 -20.68 -8.05
N THR A 153 16.58 -19.59 -8.78
CA THR A 153 17.36 -18.40 -8.47
C THR A 153 16.47 -17.31 -7.87
N HIS A 154 16.74 -16.99 -6.63
CA HIS A 154 16.09 -15.88 -5.92
C HIS A 154 16.85 -14.59 -6.17
N VAL A 155 16.16 -13.56 -6.59
CA VAL A 155 16.61 -12.17 -6.64
C VAL A 155 15.64 -11.34 -5.81
N GLN A 156 16.15 -10.56 -4.86
CA GLN A 156 15.30 -9.82 -3.92
C GLN A 156 14.60 -8.64 -4.58
N GLN A 157 15.30 -7.91 -5.45
CA GLN A 157 14.75 -6.74 -6.12
C GLN A 157 14.16 -7.10 -7.48
N LEU A 158 13.30 -6.23 -7.99
CA LEU A 158 12.65 -6.43 -9.28
C LEU A 158 13.64 -6.36 -10.45
N PRO A 159 13.33 -6.95 -11.61
CA PRO A 159 14.08 -6.76 -12.85
C PRO A 159 13.91 -5.35 -13.41
N ALA A 160 14.41 -4.36 -12.71
CA ALA A 160 14.27 -2.95 -13.00
C ALA A 160 15.49 -2.20 -12.46
N LEU A 161 15.35 -0.95 -12.01
CA LEU A 161 16.43 -0.21 -11.37
C LEU A 161 16.71 -0.77 -9.96
N GLN A 162 17.93 -1.16 -9.67
CA GLN A 162 18.33 -1.77 -8.40
C GLN A 162 19.44 -0.96 -7.72
N ASP A 163 19.43 -0.95 -6.39
CA ASP A 163 20.45 -0.36 -5.51
C ASP A 163 21.30 -1.41 -4.79
N HIS A 164 20.93 -2.69 -4.90
CA HIS A 164 21.67 -3.82 -4.37
C HIS A 164 21.53 -5.03 -5.32
N LEU A 165 22.63 -5.43 -5.91
CA LEU A 165 22.69 -6.55 -6.85
C LEU A 165 22.90 -7.84 -6.06
N TRP A 166 21.85 -8.64 -5.90
CA TRP A 166 21.83 -9.80 -5.04
C TRP A 166 21.12 -10.97 -5.71
N ALA A 167 21.77 -12.17 -5.73
CA ALA A 167 21.19 -13.41 -6.21
C ALA A 167 21.60 -14.59 -5.35
N ALA A 168 20.65 -15.48 -5.03
CA ALA A 168 20.86 -16.65 -4.20
C ALA A 168 20.11 -17.87 -4.70
N CYS A 169 20.52 -19.04 -4.23
CA CYS A 169 19.81 -20.29 -4.37
C CYS A 169 19.79 -21.06 -3.05
N TYR A 170 18.84 -21.96 -2.90
CA TYR A 170 18.58 -22.69 -1.64
C TYR A 170 18.54 -24.18 -1.87
N GLN A 171 19.07 -24.95 -0.91
CA GLN A 171 19.07 -26.42 -0.97
C GLN A 171 17.68 -27.01 -1.21
N LYS A 172 16.66 -26.41 -0.58
CA LYS A 172 15.25 -26.81 -0.71
C LYS A 172 14.77 -26.81 -2.17
N PHE A 173 15.21 -25.87 -3.00
CA PHE A 173 14.75 -25.67 -4.37
C PHE A 173 15.79 -26.13 -5.43
N GLY A 174 16.98 -26.44 -4.98
CA GLY A 174 18.10 -26.83 -5.85
C GLY A 174 19.19 -25.75 -5.93
N LEU A 175 20.42 -26.16 -5.72
CA LEU A 175 21.57 -25.27 -5.75
C LEU A 175 22.22 -25.23 -7.14
N ARG A 176 22.40 -26.41 -7.74
CA ARG A 176 23.05 -26.55 -9.05
C ARG A 176 22.16 -26.06 -10.18
N GLY A 177 22.75 -25.27 -11.07
CA GLY A 177 22.05 -24.72 -12.23
C GLY A 177 21.34 -23.39 -11.93
N ALA A 178 21.36 -22.91 -10.68
CA ALA A 178 20.86 -21.55 -10.37
C ALA A 178 21.68 -20.53 -11.18
N SER A 179 20.99 -19.61 -11.86
CA SER A 179 21.62 -18.70 -12.82
C SER A 179 21.03 -17.32 -12.80
N ALA A 180 21.89 -16.30 -12.82
CA ALA A 180 21.49 -14.89 -12.85
C ALA A 180 22.32 -14.10 -13.85
N ALA A 181 21.71 -13.11 -14.50
CA ALA A 181 22.41 -12.16 -15.35
C ALA A 181 22.61 -10.84 -14.61
N LEU A 182 23.84 -10.32 -14.66
CA LEU A 182 24.25 -9.03 -14.12
C LEU A 182 24.41 -8.03 -15.27
N LEU A 183 23.75 -6.90 -15.19
CA LEU A 183 23.92 -5.78 -16.12
C LEU A 183 24.22 -4.47 -15.38
N GLY A 184 24.98 -3.60 -16.04
CA GLY A 184 25.22 -2.22 -15.66
C GLY A 184 25.38 -1.43 -16.95
N VAL A 185 24.44 -0.50 -17.23
CA VAL A 185 24.34 0.17 -18.53
C VAL A 185 23.86 1.62 -18.35
N PRO A 186 23.99 2.51 -19.36
CA PRO A 186 23.28 3.77 -19.36
C PRO A 186 21.77 3.55 -19.13
N HIS A 187 21.12 4.44 -18.41
CA HIS A 187 19.73 4.28 -17.98
C HIS A 187 18.78 3.91 -19.14
N GLN A 188 18.91 4.59 -20.29
CA GLN A 188 18.06 4.36 -21.46
C GLN A 188 18.21 2.95 -22.08
N ASP A 189 19.31 2.25 -21.78
CA ASP A 189 19.63 0.95 -22.35
C ASP A 189 19.17 -0.23 -21.45
N VAL A 190 18.61 0.05 -20.28
CA VAL A 190 18.20 -0.99 -19.30
C VAL A 190 17.15 -1.92 -19.88
N LEU A 191 15.99 -1.41 -20.33
CA LEU A 191 14.91 -2.24 -20.88
C LEU A 191 15.34 -3.00 -22.13
N PRO A 192 16.00 -2.38 -23.13
CA PRO A 192 16.56 -3.12 -24.27
C PRO A 192 17.53 -4.24 -23.86
N THR A 193 18.38 -4.00 -22.87
CA THR A 193 19.30 -5.03 -22.37
C THR A 193 18.57 -6.15 -21.67
N ILE A 194 17.57 -5.85 -20.82
CA ILE A 194 16.72 -6.88 -20.19
C ILE A 194 16.01 -7.71 -21.26
N GLN A 195 15.43 -7.08 -22.29
CA GLN A 195 14.79 -7.81 -23.42
C GLN A 195 15.76 -8.76 -24.11
N LYS A 196 16.99 -8.34 -24.34
CA LYS A 196 18.05 -9.17 -24.93
C LYS A 196 18.38 -10.38 -24.04
N ILE A 197 18.59 -10.15 -22.75
CA ILE A 197 18.89 -11.19 -21.78
C ILE A 197 17.77 -12.22 -21.70
N VAL A 198 16.53 -11.76 -21.52
CA VAL A 198 15.36 -12.65 -21.37
C VAL A 198 15.17 -13.54 -22.59
N LYS A 199 15.34 -13.02 -23.81
CA LYS A 199 15.24 -13.81 -25.03
C LYS A 199 16.39 -14.81 -25.22
N ALA A 200 17.60 -14.48 -24.78
CA ALA A 200 18.79 -15.28 -25.04
C ALA A 200 19.09 -16.30 -23.93
N GLU A 201 18.80 -15.97 -22.67
CA GLU A 201 19.35 -16.69 -21.51
C GLU A 201 18.28 -17.27 -20.57
N SER A 202 17.02 -16.75 -20.58
CA SER A 202 16.00 -17.16 -19.63
C SER A 202 15.46 -18.56 -19.91
N ALA A 203 15.40 -19.38 -18.86
CA ALA A 203 14.77 -20.70 -18.89
C ALA A 203 13.26 -20.67 -18.58
N ILE A 204 12.71 -19.51 -18.19
CA ILE A 204 11.28 -19.32 -17.97
C ILE A 204 10.64 -18.67 -19.20
N PRO A 205 9.34 -18.96 -19.48
CA PRO A 205 8.64 -18.27 -20.56
C PRO A 205 8.69 -16.75 -20.39
N PHE A 206 8.81 -16.01 -21.46
CA PHE A 206 8.71 -14.55 -21.40
C PHE A 206 7.36 -14.08 -21.94
N SER A 207 6.93 -12.90 -21.48
CA SER A 207 5.75 -12.20 -21.99
C SER A 207 6.18 -11.05 -22.89
N ASP A 208 5.62 -10.98 -24.11
CA ASP A 208 5.72 -9.81 -24.97
C ASP A 208 4.70 -8.71 -24.61
N LYS A 209 3.89 -8.95 -23.57
CA LYS A 209 2.86 -8.06 -23.03
C LYS A 209 3.24 -7.46 -21.67
N GLY A 210 4.25 -8.01 -21.00
CA GLY A 210 4.65 -7.64 -19.64
C GLY A 210 6.15 -7.33 -19.51
N GLY A 211 6.58 -6.97 -18.31
CA GLY A 211 7.96 -6.72 -17.97
C GLY A 211 8.63 -5.70 -18.86
N ALA A 212 9.75 -6.06 -19.48
CA ALA A 212 10.52 -5.16 -20.33
C ALA A 212 9.77 -4.74 -21.61
N TRP A 213 8.67 -5.38 -21.97
CA TRP A 213 7.81 -5.02 -23.12
C TRP A 213 6.55 -4.25 -22.69
N ALA A 214 6.24 -4.17 -21.42
CA ALA A 214 5.00 -3.58 -20.91
C ALA A 214 4.77 -2.15 -21.42
N GLN A 215 5.81 -1.32 -21.47
CA GLN A 215 5.68 0.08 -21.94
C GLN A 215 5.26 0.21 -23.40
N SER A 216 5.52 -0.79 -24.23
CA SER A 216 5.08 -0.81 -25.64
C SER A 216 3.71 -1.48 -25.81
N ASN A 217 3.15 -2.08 -24.78
CA ASN A 217 1.84 -2.70 -24.79
C ASN A 217 0.73 -1.69 -24.50
N LYS A 218 -0.10 -1.36 -25.51
CA LYS A 218 -1.20 -0.39 -25.38
C LYS A 218 -2.24 -0.80 -24.33
N GLU A 219 -2.46 -2.08 -24.14
CA GLU A 219 -3.42 -2.62 -23.17
C GLU A 219 -3.05 -2.27 -21.72
N GLY A 220 -1.75 -2.12 -21.42
CA GLY A 220 -1.27 -1.69 -20.11
C GLY A 220 -1.72 -0.29 -19.70
N TYR A 221 -2.15 0.55 -20.65
CA TYR A 221 -2.63 1.91 -20.41
C TYR A 221 -4.16 2.02 -20.43
N GLY A 222 -4.89 0.92 -20.57
CA GLY A 222 -6.34 0.91 -20.62
C GLY A 222 -6.98 1.23 -19.27
N SER A 223 -8.19 1.82 -19.32
CA SER A 223 -9.06 2.00 -18.15
C SER A 223 -10.19 0.98 -18.18
N TYR A 224 -10.57 0.45 -17.00
CA TYR A 224 -11.58 -0.61 -16.92
C TYR A 224 -12.65 -0.37 -15.86
N LEU A 225 -13.85 -0.85 -16.18
CA LEU A 225 -14.89 -1.11 -15.18
C LEU A 225 -14.70 -2.50 -14.59
N MET A 226 -15.06 -2.63 -13.31
CA MET A 226 -15.11 -3.91 -12.64
C MET A 226 -16.55 -4.36 -12.45
N ASP A 227 -16.87 -5.58 -12.90
CA ASP A 227 -18.17 -6.19 -12.67
C ASP A 227 -18.12 -7.29 -11.59
N PHE A 228 -19.14 -7.29 -10.74
CA PHE A 228 -19.31 -8.21 -9.61
C PHE A 228 -20.47 -9.19 -9.85
N GLY A 229 -20.47 -9.87 -11.01
CA GLY A 229 -21.38 -10.97 -11.31
C GLY A 229 -22.71 -10.57 -11.95
N THR A 230 -22.72 -9.50 -12.73
CA THR A 230 -23.90 -9.05 -13.47
C THR A 230 -23.77 -9.06 -14.99
N LEU A 231 -22.57 -9.33 -15.52
CA LEU A 231 -22.31 -9.47 -16.95
C LEU A 231 -22.79 -10.84 -17.45
N THR A 232 -23.84 -10.84 -18.24
CA THR A 232 -24.43 -12.03 -18.87
C THR A 232 -24.64 -11.79 -20.35
N LEU A 233 -25.15 -12.79 -21.09
CA LEU A 233 -25.53 -12.62 -22.52
C LEU A 233 -26.64 -11.56 -22.70
N GLU A 234 -27.50 -11.39 -21.71
CA GLU A 234 -28.60 -10.42 -21.73
C GLU A 234 -28.11 -9.01 -21.40
N THR A 235 -27.08 -8.87 -20.54
CA THR A 235 -26.68 -7.55 -20.01
C THR A 235 -25.39 -7.00 -20.66
N VAL A 236 -24.74 -7.73 -21.56
CA VAL A 236 -23.46 -7.30 -22.15
C VAL A 236 -23.57 -5.97 -22.91
N ASP A 237 -24.68 -5.67 -23.56
CA ASP A 237 -24.86 -4.39 -24.26
C ASP A 237 -24.99 -3.22 -23.29
N ASP A 238 -25.59 -3.44 -22.11
CA ASP A 238 -25.62 -2.44 -21.03
C ASP A 238 -24.22 -2.16 -20.49
N TRP A 239 -23.39 -3.19 -20.39
CA TRP A 239 -21.99 -3.04 -19.97
C TRP A 239 -21.16 -2.32 -21.01
N ILE A 240 -21.35 -2.59 -22.30
CA ILE A 240 -20.74 -1.85 -23.41
C ILE A 240 -21.11 -0.37 -23.32
N ALA A 241 -22.40 -0.06 -23.14
CA ALA A 241 -22.86 1.31 -22.97
C ALA A 241 -22.27 2.02 -21.73
N LYS A 242 -22.08 1.30 -20.61
CA LYS A 242 -21.44 1.84 -19.40
C LYS A 242 -19.96 2.15 -19.65
N CYS A 243 -19.21 1.26 -20.29
CA CYS A 243 -17.82 1.52 -20.68
C CYS A 243 -17.74 2.76 -21.59
N ASP A 244 -18.59 2.84 -22.63
CA ASP A 244 -18.65 4.00 -23.52
C ASP A 244 -18.99 5.29 -22.77
N SER A 245 -19.91 5.24 -21.79
CA SER A 245 -20.31 6.41 -20.98
C SER A 245 -19.18 7.00 -20.14
N LEU A 246 -18.14 6.20 -19.84
CA LEU A 246 -16.93 6.60 -19.12
C LEU A 246 -15.72 6.83 -20.05
N GLY A 247 -15.81 6.41 -21.32
CA GLY A 247 -14.68 6.35 -22.23
C GLY A 247 -13.69 5.23 -21.91
N PHE A 248 -14.14 4.18 -21.22
CA PHE A 248 -13.31 3.03 -20.83
C PHE A 248 -13.29 1.99 -21.94
N ASN A 249 -12.13 1.37 -22.13
CA ASN A 249 -11.90 0.39 -23.19
C ASN A 249 -11.62 -1.03 -22.67
N GLN A 250 -11.80 -1.27 -21.37
CA GLN A 250 -11.61 -2.57 -20.75
C GLN A 250 -12.73 -2.87 -19.74
N LEU A 251 -13.04 -4.16 -19.56
CA LEU A 251 -13.99 -4.65 -18.58
C LEU A 251 -13.38 -5.84 -17.83
N ALA A 252 -13.29 -5.76 -16.50
CA ALA A 252 -12.80 -6.82 -15.64
C ALA A 252 -13.96 -7.53 -14.94
N ILE A 253 -13.99 -8.87 -15.01
CA ILE A 253 -14.93 -9.69 -14.24
C ILE A 253 -14.27 -10.11 -12.92
N HIS A 254 -14.87 -9.72 -11.78
CA HIS A 254 -14.36 -10.05 -10.46
C HIS A 254 -14.77 -11.49 -10.07
N GLY A 255 -13.83 -12.44 -10.25
CA GLY A 255 -14.13 -13.86 -10.09
C GLY A 255 -14.55 -14.29 -8.70
N ALA A 256 -13.94 -13.72 -7.65
CA ALA A 256 -14.15 -14.14 -6.26
C ALA A 256 -15.63 -14.22 -5.87
N ASN A 257 -16.22 -15.41 -5.98
CA ASN A 257 -17.60 -15.72 -5.58
C ASN A 257 -18.71 -14.97 -6.34
N HIS A 258 -18.39 -14.19 -7.38
CA HIS A 258 -19.37 -13.42 -8.15
C HIS A 258 -19.73 -14.10 -9.48
N PHE A 259 -18.74 -14.74 -10.12
CA PHE A 259 -18.90 -15.44 -11.40
C PHE A 259 -18.71 -16.94 -11.26
N PHE A 260 -17.68 -17.34 -10.53
CA PHE A 260 -17.28 -18.72 -10.38
C PHE A 260 -16.69 -18.99 -8.99
N LYS A 261 -16.54 -20.27 -8.67
CA LYS A 261 -15.83 -20.73 -7.47
C LYS A 261 -14.34 -20.79 -7.78
N ASN A 262 -13.51 -20.11 -7.02
CA ASN A 262 -12.06 -20.22 -7.17
C ASN A 262 -11.58 -21.65 -6.91
N GLY A 263 -10.51 -22.06 -7.56
CA GLY A 263 -9.95 -23.39 -7.54
C GLY A 263 -10.53 -24.30 -8.64
N ASP A 264 -11.82 -24.58 -8.61
CA ASP A 264 -12.46 -25.35 -9.68
C ASP A 264 -12.88 -24.48 -10.89
N LEU A 265 -12.95 -23.16 -10.72
CA LEU A 265 -13.28 -22.18 -11.76
C LEU A 265 -14.60 -22.50 -12.50
N GLU A 266 -15.56 -23.09 -11.81
CA GLU A 266 -16.87 -23.36 -12.37
C GLU A 266 -17.79 -22.17 -12.24
N LEU A 267 -18.31 -21.69 -13.39
CA LEU A 267 -19.31 -20.63 -13.42
C LEU A 267 -20.62 -21.03 -12.74
N PHE A 268 -21.28 -20.08 -12.09
CA PHE A 268 -22.61 -20.26 -11.50
C PHE A 268 -23.64 -20.48 -12.60
N ARG A 269 -24.13 -21.72 -12.76
CA ARG A 269 -25.00 -22.15 -13.88
C ARG A 269 -26.38 -21.51 -13.91
N ASP A 270 -26.82 -20.97 -12.81
CA ASP A 270 -28.07 -20.16 -12.75
C ASP A 270 -28.01 -18.88 -13.57
N LYS A 271 -26.84 -18.26 -13.66
CA LYS A 271 -26.60 -17.04 -14.43
C LYS A 271 -25.96 -17.32 -15.81
N TRP A 272 -25.14 -18.36 -15.91
CA TRP A 272 -24.44 -18.74 -17.14
C TRP A 272 -24.72 -20.23 -17.46
N PRO A 273 -25.93 -20.55 -17.98
CA PRO A 273 -26.32 -21.95 -18.25
C PRO A 273 -25.38 -22.67 -19.19
N GLY A 274 -24.87 -21.99 -20.23
CA GLY A 274 -23.89 -22.50 -21.18
C GLY A 274 -22.46 -22.56 -20.64
N GLY A 275 -22.21 -22.07 -19.41
CA GLY A 275 -20.89 -22.02 -18.81
C GLY A 275 -19.95 -21.10 -19.58
N TRP A 276 -18.67 -21.46 -19.67
CA TRP A 276 -17.65 -20.67 -20.34
C TRP A 276 -17.94 -20.41 -21.82
N ALA A 277 -18.73 -21.26 -22.50
CA ALA A 277 -19.18 -20.99 -23.87
C ALA A 277 -20.05 -19.72 -23.98
N ASP A 278 -20.76 -19.32 -22.93
CA ASP A 278 -21.49 -18.05 -22.89
C ASP A 278 -20.50 -16.89 -22.81
N PHE A 279 -19.44 -17.01 -22.02
CA PHE A 279 -18.37 -15.99 -21.96
C PHE A 279 -17.64 -15.80 -23.26
N LYS A 280 -17.42 -16.87 -24.05
CA LYS A 280 -16.85 -16.73 -25.40
C LYS A 280 -17.70 -15.82 -26.29
N LYS A 281 -19.03 -15.92 -26.21
CA LYS A 281 -19.96 -15.04 -26.94
C LYS A 281 -19.97 -13.63 -26.38
N ILE A 282 -19.91 -13.48 -25.05
CA ILE A 282 -19.82 -12.17 -24.37
C ILE A 282 -18.54 -11.46 -24.81
N ASN A 283 -17.39 -12.13 -24.75
CA ASN A 283 -16.10 -11.55 -25.15
C ASN A 283 -16.08 -11.15 -26.63
N ALA A 284 -16.68 -11.97 -27.51
CA ALA A 284 -16.82 -11.60 -28.92
C ALA A 284 -17.64 -10.31 -29.12
N ARG A 285 -18.68 -10.06 -28.30
CA ARG A 285 -19.46 -8.81 -28.35
C ARG A 285 -18.67 -7.63 -27.79
N LEU A 286 -17.93 -7.82 -26.69
CA LEU A 286 -17.03 -6.80 -26.12
C LEU A 286 -15.96 -6.39 -27.15
N HIS A 287 -15.30 -7.37 -27.79
CA HIS A 287 -14.28 -7.13 -28.81
C HIS A 287 -14.83 -6.38 -30.03
N HIS A 288 -16.07 -6.74 -30.47
CA HIS A 288 -16.74 -6.02 -31.56
C HIS A 288 -16.96 -4.52 -31.21
N ALA A 289 -17.14 -4.22 -29.94
CA ALA A 289 -17.26 -2.85 -29.42
C ALA A 289 -15.91 -2.20 -29.08
N GLY A 290 -14.78 -2.88 -29.30
CA GLY A 290 -13.44 -2.38 -28.97
C GLY A 290 -13.10 -2.40 -27.48
N ILE A 291 -13.76 -3.28 -26.70
CA ILE A 291 -13.56 -3.43 -25.27
C ILE A 291 -12.82 -4.74 -25.01
N SER A 292 -11.67 -4.67 -24.37
CA SER A 292 -10.89 -5.83 -23.91
C SER A 292 -11.50 -6.42 -22.63
N SER A 293 -11.46 -7.75 -22.49
CA SER A 293 -11.97 -8.47 -21.33
C SER A 293 -10.85 -8.98 -20.43
N ILE A 294 -11.00 -8.79 -19.10
CA ILE A 294 -10.02 -9.18 -18.10
C ILE A 294 -10.66 -10.19 -17.15
N LEU A 295 -10.04 -11.37 -17.01
CA LEU A 295 -10.42 -12.38 -16.03
C LEU A 295 -9.72 -12.08 -14.69
N LEU A 296 -10.46 -11.67 -13.67
CA LEU A 296 -9.92 -11.55 -12.33
C LEU A 296 -10.14 -12.86 -11.56
N THR A 297 -9.09 -13.38 -10.93
CA THR A 297 -9.13 -14.61 -10.12
C THR A 297 -8.25 -14.48 -8.88
N TYR A 298 -8.53 -15.29 -7.87
CA TYR A 298 -7.75 -15.36 -6.62
C TYR A 298 -6.62 -16.42 -6.69
N ALA A 299 -5.98 -16.51 -7.84
CA ALA A 299 -4.82 -17.37 -8.06
C ALA A 299 -5.04 -18.82 -7.54
N TYR A 300 -4.26 -19.26 -6.58
CA TYR A 300 -4.25 -20.60 -5.98
C TYR A 300 -5.25 -20.78 -4.82
N PHE A 301 -6.10 -19.80 -4.55
CA PHE A 301 -7.14 -19.92 -3.51
C PHE A 301 -8.30 -20.79 -3.98
N VAL A 302 -8.93 -21.50 -3.04
CA VAL A 302 -10.00 -22.46 -3.30
C VAL A 302 -11.24 -22.09 -2.46
N ASP A 303 -12.33 -21.77 -3.16
CA ASP A 303 -13.62 -21.44 -2.54
C ASP A 303 -14.13 -22.63 -1.70
N LYS A 304 -14.64 -22.38 -0.51
CA LYS A 304 -15.19 -23.40 0.40
C LYS A 304 -16.36 -24.18 -0.19
N ARG A 305 -17.01 -23.64 -1.22
CA ARG A 305 -18.12 -24.27 -1.97
C ARG A 305 -17.66 -25.01 -3.22
N ALA A 306 -16.36 -24.99 -3.54
CA ALA A 306 -15.81 -25.69 -4.71
C ALA A 306 -15.92 -27.21 -4.55
N GLY A 307 -16.02 -27.94 -5.65
CA GLY A 307 -15.99 -29.40 -5.68
C GLY A 307 -14.71 -30.01 -5.07
N LEU A 308 -13.66 -29.19 -4.98
CA LEU A 308 -12.39 -29.50 -4.31
C LEU A 308 -12.47 -29.51 -2.78
N VAL A 309 -13.56 -28.98 -2.20
CA VAL A 309 -13.77 -28.85 -0.74
C VAL A 309 -14.97 -29.67 -0.29
N THR A 310 -16.02 -29.70 -1.07
CA THR A 310 -17.31 -30.31 -0.68
C THR A 310 -17.91 -31.10 -1.84
N PRO A 311 -18.50 -32.28 -1.61
CA PRO A 311 -18.71 -32.98 -0.33
C PRO A 311 -17.49 -33.75 0.20
N VAL A 312 -16.42 -33.88 -0.59
CA VAL A 312 -15.18 -34.59 -0.22
C VAL A 312 -14.00 -33.64 -0.42
N PRO A 313 -13.33 -33.23 0.67
CA PRO A 313 -12.21 -32.30 0.57
C PRO A 313 -10.99 -32.97 -0.07
N SER A 314 -10.36 -32.27 -1.01
CA SER A 314 -9.12 -32.72 -1.64
C SER A 314 -8.01 -32.90 -0.60
N ALA A 315 -7.24 -33.97 -0.74
CA ALA A 315 -6.05 -34.22 0.05
C ALA A 315 -4.95 -33.16 -0.24
N ASP A 316 -5.03 -32.49 -1.38
CA ASP A 316 -4.06 -31.52 -1.89
C ASP A 316 -4.32 -30.09 -1.39
N LEU A 317 -5.31 -29.86 -0.51
CA LEU A 317 -5.48 -28.59 0.21
C LEU A 317 -4.30 -28.34 1.16
N GLY A 318 -3.77 -27.15 1.15
CA GLY A 318 -2.67 -26.70 1.99
C GLY A 318 -3.03 -26.66 3.47
N TYR A 319 -2.06 -26.91 4.32
CA TYR A 319 -2.24 -26.92 5.77
C TYR A 319 -1.04 -26.29 6.50
N PHE A 320 -1.29 -25.67 7.65
CA PHE A 320 -0.26 -25.12 8.51
C PHE A 320 0.47 -26.22 9.30
N ASN A 321 -0.30 -27.10 9.95
CA ASN A 321 0.18 -28.15 10.84
C ASN A 321 -0.62 -29.45 10.67
N SER A 322 0.00 -30.56 11.03
CA SER A 322 -0.67 -31.84 11.17
C SER A 322 -0.68 -32.28 12.62
N PHE A 323 -1.75 -32.94 13.02
CA PHE A 323 -1.99 -33.44 14.38
C PHE A 323 -2.34 -34.91 14.34
N THR A 324 -1.78 -35.72 15.23
CA THR A 324 -2.04 -37.15 15.31
C THR A 324 -3.07 -37.42 16.40
N LEU A 325 -4.17 -38.10 16.06
CA LEU A 325 -5.20 -38.48 17.03
C LEU A 325 -4.60 -39.38 18.12
N GLU A 326 -4.75 -39.00 19.39
CA GLU A 326 -4.34 -39.80 20.56
C GLU A 326 -5.44 -40.74 20.98
N LYS A 327 -6.69 -40.44 20.68
CA LYS A 327 -7.89 -41.23 20.98
C LYS A 327 -8.74 -41.40 19.73
N GLU A 328 -9.48 -42.50 19.63
CA GLU A 328 -10.55 -42.65 18.66
C GLU A 328 -11.63 -41.58 18.88
N ILE A 329 -12.20 -41.07 17.78
CA ILE A 329 -13.33 -40.13 17.83
C ILE A 329 -14.51 -40.66 17.04
N GLY A 330 -15.70 -40.58 17.64
CA GLY A 330 -16.97 -40.91 17.01
C GLY A 330 -17.54 -39.77 16.20
N GLU A 331 -18.64 -40.00 15.51
CA GLU A 331 -19.29 -39.02 14.61
C GLU A 331 -19.85 -37.79 15.35
N ASN A 332 -20.13 -37.92 16.67
CA ASN A 332 -20.76 -36.86 17.47
C ASN A 332 -19.83 -36.25 18.52
N ASP A 333 -18.54 -36.62 18.52
CA ASP A 333 -17.62 -36.12 19.54
C ASP A 333 -17.32 -34.62 19.30
N THR A 334 -17.32 -33.86 20.41
CA THR A 334 -17.10 -32.41 20.43
C THR A 334 -15.70 -32.00 20.89
N GLU A 335 -14.86 -32.99 21.17
CA GLU A 335 -13.43 -32.82 21.49
C GLU A 335 -12.58 -33.79 20.68
N ILE A 336 -11.40 -33.31 20.27
CA ILE A 336 -10.40 -34.13 19.55
C ILE A 336 -9.09 -34.06 20.33
N VAL A 337 -8.66 -35.22 20.92
CA VAL A 337 -7.39 -35.29 21.64
C VAL A 337 -6.26 -35.65 20.68
N VAL A 338 -5.17 -34.89 20.71
CA VAL A 338 -4.05 -35.02 19.81
C VAL A 338 -2.71 -35.11 20.55
N LYS A 339 -1.69 -35.68 19.91
CA LYS A 339 -0.35 -35.85 20.48
C LYS A 339 0.47 -34.57 20.49
N GLU A 340 0.38 -33.81 19.42
CA GLU A 340 1.13 -32.57 19.21
C GLU A 340 0.50 -31.40 20.00
N SER A 341 1.33 -30.44 20.41
CA SER A 341 0.86 -29.24 21.12
C SER A 341 -0.08 -28.40 20.27
N THR A 342 -1.21 -28.03 20.86
CA THR A 342 -2.21 -27.11 20.27
C THR A 342 -2.03 -25.66 20.75
N ALA A 343 -1.06 -25.41 21.63
CA ALA A 343 -0.87 -24.09 22.27
C ALA A 343 -0.57 -22.94 21.29
N HIS A 344 -0.03 -23.25 20.12
CA HIS A 344 0.28 -22.27 19.07
C HIS A 344 -0.88 -22.06 18.08
N VAL A 345 -1.97 -22.82 18.18
CA VAL A 345 -3.10 -22.72 17.25
C VAL A 345 -4.02 -21.58 17.69
N SER A 346 -4.24 -20.62 16.78
CA SER A 346 -5.17 -19.51 17.00
C SER A 346 -6.61 -19.91 16.67
N THR A 347 -7.56 -19.39 17.44
CA THR A 347 -9.00 -19.47 17.14
C THR A 347 -9.54 -18.20 16.49
N ILE A 348 -8.66 -17.21 16.23
CA ILE A 348 -9.04 -15.96 15.60
C ILE A 348 -8.99 -16.13 14.08
N VAL A 349 -10.11 -15.88 13.43
CA VAL A 349 -10.26 -15.89 11.97
C VAL A 349 -10.83 -14.57 11.46
N GLY A 350 -10.56 -14.23 10.23
CA GLY A 350 -11.04 -13.01 9.58
C GLY A 350 -10.58 -12.97 8.13
N TYR A 351 -11.16 -12.08 7.33
CA TYR A 351 -10.89 -12.02 5.89
C TYR A 351 -9.38 -11.90 5.57
N PHE A 352 -8.64 -11.07 6.30
CA PHE A 352 -7.19 -10.86 6.15
C PHE A 352 -6.34 -11.63 7.18
N ILE A 353 -6.95 -12.53 7.95
CA ILE A 353 -6.22 -13.35 8.93
C ILE A 353 -5.79 -14.65 8.27
N GLN A 354 -4.50 -14.92 8.30
CA GLN A 354 -3.90 -16.17 7.80
C GLN A 354 -4.06 -17.26 8.84
N ASN A 355 -5.29 -17.70 9.03
CA ASN A 355 -5.65 -18.78 9.95
C ASN A 355 -7.02 -19.34 9.61
N SER A 356 -7.23 -20.60 9.92
CA SER A 356 -8.55 -21.22 9.93
C SER A 356 -8.85 -21.85 11.29
N VAL A 357 -10.09 -22.23 11.47
CA VAL A 357 -10.54 -23.09 12.58
C VAL A 357 -11.04 -24.43 12.04
N ILE A 358 -10.46 -24.89 10.92
CA ILE A 358 -10.88 -26.10 10.21
C ILE A 358 -9.74 -27.12 10.20
N LEU A 359 -10.08 -28.34 10.65
CA LEU A 359 -9.24 -29.53 10.45
C LEU A 359 -9.84 -30.44 9.36
N ARG A 360 -9.00 -30.97 8.49
CA ARG A 360 -9.35 -32.08 7.59
C ARG A 360 -8.92 -33.40 8.22
N LEU A 361 -9.86 -34.29 8.45
CA LEU A 361 -9.68 -35.67 8.91
C LEU A 361 -10.17 -36.61 7.80
N GLY A 362 -9.23 -37.21 7.07
CA GLY A 362 -9.60 -38.01 5.89
C GLY A 362 -10.46 -37.22 4.91
N GLU A 363 -11.72 -37.64 4.72
CA GLU A 363 -12.72 -37.01 3.86
C GLU A 363 -13.69 -36.09 4.62
N GLU A 364 -13.45 -35.85 5.91
CA GLU A 364 -14.26 -35.00 6.74
C GLU A 364 -13.58 -33.67 7.03
N LEU A 365 -14.38 -32.57 7.07
CA LEU A 365 -13.99 -31.28 7.63
C LEU A 365 -14.66 -31.08 8.99
N VAL A 366 -13.88 -30.64 9.97
CA VAL A 366 -14.34 -30.34 11.32
C VAL A 366 -13.94 -28.93 11.71
N GLU A 367 -14.87 -28.20 12.34
CA GLU A 367 -14.64 -26.84 12.87
C GLU A 367 -14.41 -26.90 14.37
N PHE A 368 -13.40 -26.20 14.89
CA PHE A 368 -13.15 -26.07 16.33
C PHE A 368 -13.33 -24.62 16.78
N SER A 369 -13.72 -24.44 18.06
CA SER A 369 -13.87 -23.09 18.66
C SER A 369 -12.86 -22.81 19.76
N GLY A 370 -12.10 -23.81 20.21
CA GLY A 370 -11.10 -23.66 21.25
C GLY A 370 -10.01 -24.71 21.18
N VAL A 371 -8.91 -24.44 21.88
CA VAL A 371 -7.75 -25.35 22.04
C VAL A 371 -7.23 -25.31 23.46
N THR A 372 -6.60 -26.40 23.93
CA THR A 372 -5.93 -26.41 25.23
C THR A 372 -4.48 -25.95 25.10
N GLN A 373 -4.02 -25.19 26.09
CA GLN A 373 -2.67 -24.64 26.15
C GLN A 373 -1.63 -25.59 26.81
N SER A 374 -2.09 -26.65 27.43
CA SER A 374 -1.28 -27.66 28.12
C SER A 374 -1.88 -29.05 27.96
N PRO A 375 -1.09 -30.12 28.13
CA PRO A 375 -1.60 -31.49 28.04
C PRO A 375 -2.76 -31.79 29.01
N PRO A 376 -3.74 -32.65 28.60
CA PRO A 376 -3.86 -33.25 27.27
C PRO A 376 -4.24 -32.23 26.23
N TYR A 377 -3.50 -32.22 25.10
CA TYR A 377 -3.76 -31.30 24.01
C TYR A 377 -5.04 -31.67 23.27
N LYS A 378 -5.91 -30.67 23.09
CA LYS A 378 -7.25 -30.89 22.52
C LYS A 378 -7.67 -29.73 21.62
N PHE A 379 -8.46 -30.07 20.61
CA PHE A 379 -9.41 -29.16 19.99
C PHE A 379 -10.76 -29.31 20.66
N THR A 380 -11.41 -28.22 21.04
CA THR A 380 -12.67 -28.19 21.82
C THR A 380 -13.76 -27.42 21.07
N GLY A 381 -15.01 -27.66 21.45
CA GLY A 381 -16.17 -27.08 20.78
C GLY A 381 -16.26 -27.49 19.31
N VAL A 382 -15.92 -28.74 19.02
CA VAL A 382 -15.80 -29.27 17.67
C VAL A 382 -17.19 -29.51 17.06
N LYS A 383 -17.38 -28.96 15.83
CA LYS A 383 -18.52 -29.31 14.98
C LYS A 383 -18.05 -30.24 13.87
N ARG A 384 -18.76 -31.34 13.71
CA ARG A 384 -18.43 -32.45 12.80
C ARG A 384 -19.10 -32.25 11.43
N GLY A 385 -18.47 -32.72 10.35
CA GLY A 385 -19.07 -32.75 9.01
C GLY A 385 -19.40 -31.35 8.46
N VAL A 386 -18.62 -30.34 8.78
CA VAL A 386 -18.88 -28.95 8.29
C VAL A 386 -18.65 -28.85 6.79
N LEU A 387 -19.15 -27.75 6.19
CA LEU A 387 -19.09 -27.49 4.74
C LEU A 387 -19.65 -28.64 3.90
N SER A 388 -20.74 -29.28 4.38
CA SER A 388 -21.45 -30.38 3.72
C SER A 388 -20.61 -31.66 3.53
N THR A 389 -19.52 -31.84 4.26
CA THR A 389 -18.80 -33.09 4.36
C THR A 389 -19.51 -34.04 5.32
N LYS A 390 -19.17 -35.31 5.32
CA LYS A 390 -19.84 -36.31 6.15
C LYS A 390 -19.01 -36.63 7.39
N ALA A 391 -19.63 -36.51 8.59
CA ALA A 391 -19.02 -36.95 9.83
C ALA A 391 -18.74 -38.46 9.78
N GLN A 392 -17.57 -38.87 10.24
CA GLN A 392 -17.09 -40.25 10.21
C GLN A 392 -16.38 -40.60 11.53
N LYS A 393 -16.19 -41.90 11.79
CA LYS A 393 -15.30 -42.34 12.86
C LYS A 393 -13.86 -42.28 12.40
N HIS A 394 -12.97 -41.80 13.28
CA HIS A 394 -11.53 -41.77 13.03
C HIS A 394 -10.76 -42.51 14.11
N SER A 395 -9.78 -43.30 13.67
CA SER A 395 -9.02 -44.16 14.54
C SER A 395 -7.84 -43.44 15.21
N VAL A 396 -7.36 -43.99 16.32
CA VAL A 396 -6.10 -43.58 16.96
C VAL A 396 -4.96 -43.64 15.94
N GLY A 397 -4.13 -42.61 15.93
CA GLY A 397 -2.99 -42.51 15.03
C GLY A 397 -3.32 -41.89 13.66
N GLU A 398 -4.58 -41.66 13.32
CA GLU A 398 -4.96 -40.93 12.13
C GLU A 398 -4.50 -39.47 12.21
N LYS A 399 -4.16 -38.86 11.06
CA LYS A 399 -3.71 -37.48 11.01
C LYS A 399 -4.83 -36.53 10.62
N GLY A 400 -4.99 -35.46 11.43
CA GLY A 400 -5.76 -34.26 11.09
C GLY A 400 -4.86 -33.16 10.59
N PHE A 401 -5.33 -32.40 9.62
CA PHE A 401 -4.57 -31.32 8.96
C PHE A 401 -5.29 -30.00 9.20
N HIS A 402 -4.61 -29.02 9.86
CA HIS A 402 -5.11 -27.68 10.07
C HIS A 402 -4.99 -26.88 8.79
N LEU A 403 -6.11 -26.68 8.06
CA LEU A 403 -6.10 -26.12 6.72
C LEU A 403 -5.67 -24.65 6.69
N MET A 404 -4.93 -24.28 5.65
CA MET A 404 -4.58 -22.88 5.36
C MET A 404 -5.80 -22.12 4.86
N GLN A 405 -6.03 -20.92 5.41
CA GLN A 405 -7.11 -20.03 5.00
C GLN A 405 -6.69 -18.58 5.05
N MET A 406 -7.10 -17.80 4.05
CA MET A 406 -7.13 -16.33 3.99
C MET A 406 -8.20 -15.91 3.00
N PHE A 407 -8.68 -14.66 3.05
CA PHE A 407 -9.75 -14.16 2.17
C PHE A 407 -11.02 -15.02 2.20
N ASP A 408 -11.27 -15.65 3.34
CA ASP A 408 -12.35 -16.63 3.57
C ASP A 408 -12.29 -17.87 2.63
N GLN A 409 -11.14 -18.18 2.06
CA GLN A 409 -10.90 -19.30 1.15
C GLN A 409 -9.75 -20.17 1.63
N PHE A 410 -9.77 -21.45 1.29
CA PHE A 410 -8.64 -22.35 1.50
C PHE A 410 -7.55 -22.10 0.44
N VAL A 411 -6.42 -22.78 0.58
CA VAL A 411 -5.26 -22.64 -0.31
C VAL A 411 -4.90 -24.01 -0.88
N ALA A 412 -4.60 -24.11 -2.15
CA ALA A 412 -4.00 -25.33 -2.72
C ALA A 412 -2.58 -25.51 -2.18
N GLY A 413 -2.21 -26.73 -1.81
CA GLY A 413 -0.86 -27.02 -1.31
C GLY A 413 0.19 -26.75 -2.39
N PRO A 414 1.24 -25.94 -2.15
CA PRO A 414 2.16 -25.45 -3.20
C PRO A 414 3.04 -26.54 -3.81
N GLU A 415 3.17 -27.70 -3.16
CA GLU A 415 3.93 -28.85 -3.66
C GLU A 415 3.01 -29.97 -4.21
N THR A 416 1.70 -29.70 -4.32
CA THR A 416 0.71 -30.68 -4.80
C THR A 416 0.38 -30.46 -6.28
N LYS A 417 -0.25 -31.48 -6.89
CA LYS A 417 -0.75 -31.40 -8.27
C LYS A 417 -1.86 -30.36 -8.43
N LEU A 418 -2.70 -30.21 -7.42
CA LEU A 418 -3.81 -29.26 -7.44
C LEU A 418 -3.32 -27.84 -7.71
N PHE A 419 -2.18 -27.46 -7.15
CA PHE A 419 -1.58 -26.14 -7.35
C PHE A 419 -1.27 -25.86 -8.83
N ASP A 420 -0.64 -26.83 -9.51
CA ASP A 420 -0.30 -26.72 -10.93
C ASP A 420 -1.57 -26.83 -11.80
N GLU A 421 -2.52 -27.70 -11.43
CA GLU A 421 -3.79 -27.87 -12.15
C GLU A 421 -4.65 -26.60 -12.17
N ILE A 422 -4.68 -25.83 -11.09
CA ILE A 422 -5.39 -24.53 -11.03
C ILE A 422 -4.75 -23.54 -12.02
N ALA A 423 -3.42 -23.44 -12.05
CA ALA A 423 -2.71 -22.57 -12.99
C ALA A 423 -3.00 -22.96 -14.46
N GLN A 424 -2.92 -24.26 -14.79
CA GLN A 424 -3.21 -24.81 -16.13
C GLN A 424 -4.66 -24.59 -16.53
N LYS A 425 -5.60 -24.77 -15.61
CA LYS A 425 -7.04 -24.57 -15.86
C LYS A 425 -7.35 -23.08 -16.09
N THR A 426 -6.73 -22.18 -15.33
CA THR A 426 -6.86 -20.73 -15.55
C THR A 426 -6.39 -20.37 -16.95
N ALA A 427 -5.20 -20.82 -17.37
CA ALA A 427 -4.67 -20.56 -18.70
C ALA A 427 -5.60 -21.11 -19.80
N ARG A 428 -6.14 -22.30 -19.64
CA ARG A 428 -7.08 -22.92 -20.60
C ARG A 428 -8.36 -22.07 -20.74
N ILE A 429 -8.94 -21.60 -19.62
CA ILE A 429 -10.13 -20.73 -19.66
C ILE A 429 -9.85 -19.45 -20.43
N VAL A 430 -8.70 -18.83 -20.19
CA VAL A 430 -8.28 -17.61 -20.90
C VAL A 430 -8.18 -17.88 -22.41
N ASN A 431 -7.45 -18.94 -22.80
CA ASN A 431 -7.24 -19.29 -24.21
C ASN A 431 -8.54 -19.66 -24.95
N GLU A 432 -9.40 -20.49 -24.33
CA GLU A 432 -10.62 -21.01 -24.97
C GLU A 432 -11.73 -19.97 -25.11
N ASN A 433 -11.71 -18.94 -24.26
CA ASN A 433 -12.77 -17.92 -24.21
C ASN A 433 -12.31 -16.54 -24.66
N ASP A 434 -11.10 -16.43 -25.20
CA ASP A 434 -10.56 -15.22 -25.82
C ASP A 434 -10.51 -14.03 -24.84
N PHE A 435 -10.06 -14.25 -23.57
CA PHE A 435 -9.78 -13.16 -22.64
C PHE A 435 -8.48 -12.45 -23.03
N ASP A 436 -8.46 -11.13 -22.95
CA ASP A 436 -7.31 -10.29 -23.30
C ASP A 436 -6.33 -10.07 -22.14
N GLY A 437 -6.77 -10.31 -20.93
CA GLY A 437 -5.95 -10.11 -19.73
C GLY A 437 -6.38 -10.98 -18.55
N ILE A 438 -5.45 -11.08 -17.56
CA ILE A 438 -5.72 -11.71 -16.28
C ILE A 438 -5.34 -10.72 -15.19
N TYR A 439 -6.20 -10.60 -14.19
CA TYR A 439 -5.86 -9.92 -12.95
C TYR A 439 -5.83 -10.90 -11.79
N PHE A 440 -4.67 -11.05 -11.16
CA PHE A 440 -4.49 -11.87 -9.97
C PHE A 440 -4.70 -11.04 -8.72
N ASP A 441 -5.93 -11.04 -8.22
CA ASP A 441 -6.26 -10.55 -6.88
C ASP A 441 -5.86 -11.61 -5.84
N ALA A 442 -5.64 -11.18 -4.59
CA ALA A 442 -5.23 -12.07 -3.50
C ALA A 442 -3.89 -12.81 -3.68
N ILE A 443 -3.13 -12.54 -4.75
CA ILE A 443 -1.81 -13.14 -4.95
C ILE A 443 -0.78 -12.67 -3.89
N ASP A 444 -1.05 -11.57 -3.21
CA ASP A 444 -0.34 -11.07 -2.02
C ASP A 444 -0.46 -12.00 -0.79
N GLY A 445 -1.37 -12.98 -0.82
CA GLY A 445 -1.41 -14.08 0.14
C GLY A 445 -0.30 -15.13 -0.06
N ASN A 446 0.66 -14.91 -0.96
CA ASN A 446 1.76 -15.83 -1.28
C ASN A 446 2.65 -16.18 -0.07
N ASN A 447 2.74 -15.32 0.94
CA ASN A 447 3.48 -15.55 2.17
C ASN A 447 2.97 -16.73 3.03
N MET A 448 1.80 -17.29 2.70
CA MET A 448 1.31 -18.56 3.25
C MET A 448 1.98 -19.79 2.59
N LEU A 449 2.48 -19.64 1.37
CA LEU A 449 3.02 -20.74 0.57
C LEU A 449 4.40 -21.18 1.09
N GLY A 450 4.41 -22.07 2.06
CA GLY A 450 5.65 -22.59 2.67
C GLY A 450 6.36 -21.62 3.61
N GLY A 451 5.65 -20.59 4.11
CA GLY A 451 6.19 -19.52 4.94
C GLY A 451 6.76 -18.35 4.13
N LYS A 452 6.91 -17.22 4.78
CA LYS A 452 7.37 -15.96 4.16
C LYS A 452 8.69 -16.12 3.40
N GLU A 453 9.62 -16.92 3.92
CA GLU A 453 10.95 -17.18 3.34
C GLU A 453 10.91 -18.01 2.05
N ASN A 454 9.84 -18.74 1.79
CA ASN A 454 9.69 -19.59 0.60
C ASN A 454 8.65 -19.07 -0.41
N SER A 455 7.90 -18.05 -0.04
CA SER A 455 6.79 -17.52 -0.84
C SER A 455 7.21 -17.05 -2.24
N TRP A 456 8.40 -16.46 -2.35
CA TRP A 456 8.98 -16.02 -3.62
C TRP A 456 9.05 -17.15 -4.67
N TYR A 457 9.37 -18.38 -4.22
CA TYR A 457 9.48 -19.55 -5.11
C TYR A 457 8.11 -20.08 -5.51
N TYR A 458 7.24 -20.34 -4.54
CA TYR A 458 5.94 -20.98 -4.82
C TYR A 458 5.01 -20.04 -5.58
N GLY A 459 4.96 -18.76 -5.24
CA GLY A 459 4.22 -17.78 -6.01
C GLY A 459 4.71 -17.69 -7.46
N SER A 460 6.04 -17.63 -7.65
CA SER A 460 6.64 -17.63 -8.99
C SER A 460 6.37 -18.92 -9.77
N LYS A 461 6.38 -20.08 -9.10
CA LYS A 461 6.04 -21.38 -9.71
C LYS A 461 4.64 -21.35 -10.31
N PHE A 462 3.64 -20.81 -9.58
CA PHE A 462 2.28 -20.69 -10.07
C PHE A 462 2.18 -19.85 -11.35
N ILE A 463 2.77 -18.65 -11.33
CA ILE A 463 2.73 -17.74 -12.50
C ILE A 463 3.50 -18.33 -13.68
N VAL A 464 4.65 -18.95 -13.47
CA VAL A 464 5.42 -19.59 -14.54
C VAL A 464 4.67 -20.78 -15.13
N GLU A 465 4.01 -21.61 -14.30
CA GLU A 465 3.21 -22.74 -14.79
C GLU A 465 2.01 -22.25 -15.61
N LEU A 466 1.34 -21.18 -15.17
CA LEU A 466 0.29 -20.54 -15.95
C LEU A 466 0.83 -20.02 -17.29
N ALA A 467 1.94 -19.28 -17.29
CA ALA A 467 2.53 -18.70 -18.49
C ALA A 467 2.94 -19.74 -19.54
N LYS A 468 3.42 -20.92 -19.12
CA LYS A 468 3.70 -22.05 -20.03
C LYS A 468 2.49 -22.54 -20.81
N ASN A 469 1.30 -22.35 -20.27
CA ASN A 469 0.05 -22.84 -20.82
C ASN A 469 -0.79 -21.75 -21.52
N LEU A 470 -0.36 -20.47 -21.49
CA LEU A 470 -1.00 -19.40 -22.22
C LEU A 470 -0.57 -19.38 -23.69
N ASN A 471 -1.54 -19.30 -24.60
CA ASN A 471 -1.29 -19.18 -26.03
C ASN A 471 -2.53 -18.58 -26.73
N PRO A 472 -2.47 -17.29 -27.15
CA PRO A 472 -1.33 -16.34 -27.00
C PRO A 472 -1.11 -15.88 -25.56
N MET A 473 0.08 -15.31 -25.31
CA MET A 473 0.34 -14.61 -24.06
C MET A 473 -0.58 -13.38 -23.95
N VAL A 474 -1.16 -13.16 -22.76
CA VAL A 474 -2.05 -12.04 -22.47
C VAL A 474 -1.41 -11.10 -21.45
N GLY A 475 -1.95 -9.89 -21.32
CA GLY A 475 -1.55 -8.94 -20.27
C GLY A 475 -1.89 -9.49 -18.88
N MET A 476 -1.00 -9.26 -17.91
CA MET A 476 -1.27 -9.62 -16.52
C MET A 476 -1.18 -8.41 -15.62
N GLU A 477 -2.05 -8.36 -14.64
CA GLU A 477 -2.07 -7.39 -13.55
C GLU A 477 -2.06 -8.15 -12.23
N MET A 478 -1.26 -7.71 -11.26
CA MET A 478 -1.07 -8.41 -10.00
C MET A 478 -1.04 -7.42 -8.84
N CYS A 479 -1.59 -7.78 -7.68
CA CYS A 479 -1.56 -6.95 -6.47
C CYS A 479 -0.29 -7.14 -5.63
N ASP A 480 0.63 -7.99 -6.05
CA ASP A 480 1.97 -8.18 -5.49
C ASP A 480 3.00 -8.28 -6.62
N MET A 481 4.28 -7.95 -6.34
CA MET A 481 5.30 -7.84 -7.37
C MET A 481 6.66 -8.41 -6.92
N PRO A 482 6.79 -9.71 -6.61
CA PRO A 482 8.10 -10.33 -6.49
C PRO A 482 8.81 -10.41 -7.84
N HIS A 483 10.11 -10.68 -7.82
CA HIS A 483 10.99 -10.61 -8.98
C HIS A 483 10.43 -11.25 -10.27
N HIS A 484 9.96 -12.51 -10.19
CA HIS A 484 9.47 -13.21 -11.37
C HIS A 484 8.13 -12.68 -11.90
N TYR A 485 7.27 -12.09 -11.04
CA TYR A 485 5.97 -11.55 -11.47
C TYR A 485 6.16 -10.35 -12.41
N TRP A 486 7.20 -9.56 -12.21
CA TRP A 486 7.48 -8.39 -13.04
C TRP A 486 7.57 -8.75 -14.53
N HIS A 487 8.15 -9.90 -14.88
CA HIS A 487 8.28 -10.33 -16.28
C HIS A 487 6.95 -10.49 -17.01
N TYR A 488 5.87 -10.71 -16.27
CA TYR A 488 4.52 -10.94 -16.81
C TYR A 488 3.59 -9.75 -16.60
N SER A 489 3.95 -8.81 -15.71
CA SER A 489 3.11 -7.67 -15.38
C SER A 489 3.08 -6.65 -16.50
N SER A 490 1.89 -6.37 -17.05
CA SER A 490 1.67 -5.39 -18.12
C SER A 490 1.58 -3.97 -17.60
N ARG A 491 1.24 -3.82 -16.33
CA ARG A 491 1.11 -2.56 -15.60
C ARG A 491 1.24 -2.79 -14.11
N TRP A 492 1.48 -1.73 -13.39
CA TRP A 492 1.53 -1.75 -11.94
C TRP A 492 0.46 -0.83 -11.36
N GLN A 493 -0.31 -1.35 -10.44
CA GLN A 493 -1.31 -0.61 -9.71
C GLN A 493 -1.37 -1.07 -8.25
N ALA A 494 -1.93 -0.23 -7.37
CA ALA A 494 -2.43 -0.67 -6.09
C ALA A 494 -3.94 -0.46 -6.05
N TRP A 495 -4.62 -1.19 -5.20
CA TRP A 495 -6.05 -1.13 -5.05
C TRP A 495 -6.43 -0.04 -4.04
N ASP A 496 -7.43 0.80 -4.38
CA ASP A 496 -7.67 2.03 -3.69
C ASP A 496 -9.10 2.43 -3.56
N LYS A 497 -9.41 2.97 -2.40
CA LYS A 497 -10.66 3.64 -2.13
C LYS A 497 -10.50 4.51 -0.90
N ALA A 498 -10.09 5.76 -1.06
CA ALA A 498 -10.02 6.68 0.06
C ALA A 498 -11.42 6.90 0.67
N VAL A 499 -11.55 6.76 1.98
CA VAL A 499 -12.76 7.15 2.71
C VAL A 499 -12.70 8.61 3.16
N ARG A 500 -11.50 9.12 3.40
CA ARG A 500 -11.21 10.53 3.73
C ARG A 500 -9.85 10.94 3.20
N GLY A 501 -9.59 12.24 3.06
CA GLY A 501 -8.29 12.77 2.62
C GLY A 501 -7.94 12.40 1.18
N TYR A 502 -8.91 12.41 0.28
CA TYR A 502 -8.82 11.88 -1.08
C TYR A 502 -7.59 12.35 -1.85
N LYS A 503 -7.35 13.67 -1.92
CA LYS A 503 -6.23 14.24 -2.70
C LYS A 503 -4.88 13.84 -2.13
N ARG A 504 -4.70 13.90 -0.79
CA ARG A 504 -3.47 13.44 -0.14
C ARG A 504 -3.22 11.96 -0.39
N PHE A 505 -4.27 11.15 -0.37
CA PHE A 505 -4.16 9.74 -0.69
C PHE A 505 -3.69 9.50 -2.14
N VAL A 506 -4.17 10.27 -3.12
CA VAL A 506 -3.66 10.20 -4.50
C VAL A 506 -2.15 10.43 -4.54
N ASP A 507 -1.62 11.42 -3.82
CA ASP A 507 -0.17 11.67 -3.78
C ASP A 507 0.61 10.52 -3.14
N VAL A 508 0.13 10.00 -2.01
CA VAL A 508 0.69 8.82 -1.33
C VAL A 508 0.70 7.62 -2.25
N HIS A 509 -0.42 7.36 -2.91
CA HIS A 509 -0.57 6.27 -3.86
C HIS A 509 0.41 6.39 -5.03
N MET A 510 0.50 7.57 -5.66
CA MET A 510 1.41 7.78 -6.77
C MET A 510 2.88 7.61 -6.38
N ALA A 511 3.27 8.07 -5.22
CA ALA A 511 4.63 7.87 -4.72
C ALA A 511 4.92 6.39 -4.45
N ALA A 512 4.00 5.67 -3.83
CA ALA A 512 4.13 4.23 -3.59
C ALA A 512 4.22 3.43 -4.90
N LEU A 513 3.39 3.75 -5.90
CA LEU A 513 3.46 3.12 -7.22
C LEU A 513 4.82 3.31 -7.90
N LYS A 514 5.42 4.49 -7.76
CA LYS A 514 6.70 4.82 -8.42
C LYS A 514 7.90 4.23 -7.69
N SER A 515 7.84 4.12 -6.37
CA SER A 515 8.93 3.59 -5.55
C SER A 515 8.87 2.09 -5.34
N ASN A 516 7.68 1.48 -5.45
CA ASN A 516 7.39 0.11 -5.01
C ASN A 516 7.60 -0.13 -3.50
N ASP A 517 7.62 0.93 -2.70
CA ASP A 517 7.94 0.80 -1.26
C ASP A 517 6.84 0.10 -0.46
N HIS A 518 5.61 0.09 -0.95
CA HIS A 518 4.49 -0.51 -0.23
C HIS A 518 4.59 -2.04 -0.08
N GLN A 519 5.37 -2.72 -0.92
CA GLN A 519 5.57 -4.17 -0.82
C GLN A 519 6.63 -4.57 0.22
N HIS A 520 7.57 -3.68 0.51
CA HIS A 520 8.69 -3.98 1.39
C HIS A 520 8.49 -3.47 2.83
N GLY A 521 7.38 -2.78 3.10
CA GLY A 521 7.07 -2.26 4.44
C GLY A 521 8.02 -1.17 4.94
N GLU A 522 8.87 -0.63 4.08
CA GLU A 522 9.85 0.38 4.45
C GLU A 522 9.33 1.81 4.21
N TRP A 523 8.40 2.25 5.04
CA TRP A 523 7.83 3.61 5.00
C TRP A 523 8.84 4.72 5.16
N ILE A 524 9.97 4.44 5.82
CA ILE A 524 11.08 5.39 5.98
C ILE A 524 11.64 5.78 4.61
N GLY A 525 11.80 4.81 3.71
CA GLY A 525 12.20 5.05 2.32
C GLY A 525 11.15 5.87 1.56
N TYR A 526 9.89 5.55 1.73
CA TYR A 526 8.75 6.25 1.14
C TYR A 526 8.76 7.76 1.42
N THR A 527 8.83 8.16 2.69
CA THR A 527 8.79 9.58 3.07
C THR A 527 9.98 10.36 2.52
N LYS A 528 11.17 9.74 2.47
CA LYS A 528 12.36 10.36 1.87
C LYS A 528 12.23 10.57 0.36
N ASN A 529 11.59 9.64 -0.34
CA ASN A 529 11.56 9.60 -1.80
C ASN A 529 10.30 10.21 -2.41
N ILE A 530 9.24 10.46 -1.63
CA ILE A 530 7.94 10.92 -2.15
C ILE A 530 8.07 12.19 -3.02
N ASN A 531 8.84 13.17 -2.56
CA ASN A 531 9.01 14.43 -3.28
C ASN A 531 9.92 14.29 -4.50
N ARG A 532 10.84 13.31 -4.49
CA ARG A 532 11.76 13.06 -5.60
C ARG A 532 11.14 12.21 -6.70
N LEU A 533 10.37 11.17 -6.32
CA LEU A 533 9.78 10.22 -7.28
C LEU A 533 8.44 10.68 -7.85
N ALA A 534 7.65 11.44 -7.10
CA ALA A 534 6.31 11.83 -7.53
C ALA A 534 6.27 12.59 -8.88
N PRO A 535 7.20 13.50 -9.22
CA PRO A 535 7.22 14.14 -10.53
C PRO A 535 7.75 13.26 -11.67
N VAL A 536 8.40 12.13 -11.36
CA VAL A 536 9.07 11.31 -12.38
C VAL A 536 8.08 10.31 -12.99
N LYS A 537 8.06 10.24 -14.32
CA LYS A 537 7.29 9.25 -15.07
C LYS A 537 7.91 7.85 -14.92
N ASN A 538 7.06 6.81 -14.88
CA ASN A 538 7.42 5.39 -14.85
C ASN A 538 8.23 4.92 -13.63
N GLY A 539 8.67 5.79 -12.75
CA GLY A 539 9.30 5.45 -11.50
C GLY A 539 10.40 4.37 -11.59
N ARG A 540 10.67 3.74 -10.47
CA ARG A 540 11.69 2.68 -10.31
C ARG A 540 11.32 1.38 -11.04
N LEU A 541 10.04 1.08 -11.17
CA LEU A 541 9.54 -0.20 -11.70
C LEU A 541 9.67 -0.36 -13.21
N MET A 542 9.73 0.74 -13.96
CA MET A 542 9.78 0.78 -15.41
C MET A 542 8.56 0.10 -16.09
N LEU A 543 7.44 0.02 -15.41
CA LEU A 543 6.15 -0.46 -15.93
C LEU A 543 5.19 0.71 -16.21
N PRO A 544 4.19 0.55 -17.10
CA PRO A 544 3.04 1.43 -17.12
C PRO A 544 2.41 1.53 -15.75
N LEU A 545 2.05 2.73 -15.32
CA LEU A 545 1.33 2.96 -14.09
C LEU A 545 -0.18 2.91 -14.35
N HIS A 546 -0.91 2.40 -13.38
CA HIS A 546 -2.36 2.42 -13.38
C HIS A 546 -2.84 3.02 -12.05
N MET A 547 -3.83 3.91 -12.10
CA MET A 547 -4.29 4.62 -10.90
C MET A 547 -4.98 3.71 -9.89
N GLY A 548 -5.24 2.46 -10.25
CA GLY A 548 -5.88 1.47 -9.37
C GLY A 548 -7.40 1.59 -9.32
N TRP A 549 -8.00 1.08 -8.25
CA TRP A 549 -9.44 0.94 -8.09
C TRP A 549 -10.01 2.10 -7.27
N TRP A 550 -10.79 2.92 -7.90
CA TRP A 550 -11.40 4.08 -7.27
C TRP A 550 -12.89 3.92 -7.12
N GLY A 551 -13.41 4.46 -6.02
CA GLY A 551 -14.82 4.55 -5.76
C GLY A 551 -15.20 5.98 -5.38
N ASN A 552 -16.45 6.36 -5.67
CA ASN A 552 -17.00 7.62 -5.27
C ASN A 552 -17.77 7.46 -3.95
N ASN A 553 -17.64 8.41 -3.05
CA ASN A 553 -18.34 8.43 -1.78
C ASN A 553 -19.37 9.59 -1.75
N THR A 554 -20.54 9.33 -1.19
CA THR A 554 -21.42 10.38 -0.68
C THR A 554 -21.28 10.46 0.83
N TRP A 555 -21.69 11.54 1.42
CA TRP A 555 -21.67 11.66 2.88
C TRP A 555 -22.61 10.63 3.51
N GLU A 556 -22.12 9.82 4.41
CA GLU A 556 -22.87 8.78 5.14
C GLU A 556 -22.70 8.90 6.66
N SER A 557 -21.54 9.34 7.09
CA SER A 557 -21.15 9.51 8.50
C SER A 557 -19.96 10.46 8.59
N PRO A 558 -19.59 10.95 9.78
CA PRO A 558 -18.36 11.76 9.94
C PRO A 558 -17.10 11.06 9.42
N GLN A 559 -17.10 9.73 9.36
CA GLN A 559 -15.95 8.93 8.99
C GLN A 559 -15.82 8.70 7.48
N VAL A 560 -16.76 9.18 6.68
CA VAL A 560 -16.73 9.07 5.21
C VAL A 560 -16.86 10.48 4.61
N GLU A 561 -15.81 10.93 3.92
CA GLU A 561 -15.82 12.21 3.24
C GLU A 561 -16.51 12.11 1.88
N THR A 562 -17.28 13.12 1.50
CA THR A 562 -17.90 13.19 0.17
C THR A 562 -16.83 13.41 -0.88
N THR A 563 -16.85 12.61 -1.95
CA THR A 563 -16.02 12.82 -3.14
C THR A 563 -16.66 13.91 -4.00
N PHE A 564 -15.99 15.04 -4.13
CA PHE A 564 -16.46 16.15 -4.95
C PHE A 564 -15.74 16.21 -6.32
N PRO A 565 -16.24 17.00 -7.28
CA PRO A 565 -15.61 17.16 -8.59
C PRO A 565 -14.11 17.49 -8.54
N ASP A 566 -13.67 18.34 -7.60
CA ASP A 566 -12.27 18.70 -7.45
C ASP A 566 -11.37 17.53 -6.99
N ASP A 567 -11.91 16.59 -6.22
CA ASP A 567 -11.18 15.37 -5.83
C ASP A 567 -10.92 14.48 -7.05
N ILE A 568 -11.97 14.33 -7.89
CA ILE A 568 -11.86 13.55 -9.14
C ILE A 568 -10.95 14.25 -10.15
N GLU A 569 -11.08 15.60 -10.34
CA GLU A 569 -10.17 16.33 -11.23
C GLU A 569 -8.71 16.20 -10.77
N TYR A 570 -8.46 16.15 -9.44
CA TYR A 570 -7.12 15.92 -8.90
C TYR A 570 -6.55 14.56 -9.33
N LEU A 571 -7.31 13.48 -9.12
CA LEU A 571 -6.97 12.12 -9.55
C LEU A 571 -6.72 12.06 -11.06
N LEU A 572 -7.63 12.62 -11.86
CA LEU A 572 -7.57 12.55 -13.31
C LEU A 572 -6.43 13.40 -13.90
N ALA A 573 -6.08 14.52 -13.25
CA ALA A 573 -4.89 15.30 -13.64
C ALA A 573 -3.61 14.49 -13.42
N LYS A 574 -3.48 13.78 -12.28
CA LYS A 574 -2.35 12.86 -12.04
C LYS A 574 -2.35 11.70 -13.03
N MET A 575 -3.52 11.15 -13.39
CA MET A 575 -3.68 10.12 -14.42
C MET A 575 -3.08 10.59 -15.76
N ILE A 576 -3.48 11.76 -16.27
CA ILE A 576 -2.94 12.32 -17.50
C ILE A 576 -1.43 12.60 -17.38
N GLY A 577 -1.00 13.18 -16.25
CA GLY A 577 0.41 13.47 -16.00
C GLY A 577 1.31 12.23 -16.05
N ASN A 578 0.80 11.07 -15.73
CA ASN A 578 1.53 9.81 -15.69
C ASN A 578 1.22 8.85 -16.85
N ASP A 579 0.40 9.25 -17.82
CA ASP A 579 -0.10 8.39 -18.92
C ASP A 579 -0.74 7.10 -18.35
N ALA A 580 -1.39 7.17 -17.20
CA ALA A 580 -1.95 6.02 -16.50
C ALA A 580 -3.39 5.73 -16.93
N GLY A 581 -3.81 4.46 -16.81
CA GLY A 581 -5.21 4.09 -16.84
C GLY A 581 -5.87 4.22 -15.46
N LEU A 582 -7.18 4.01 -15.39
CA LEU A 582 -7.99 4.10 -14.18
C LEU A 582 -9.00 2.96 -14.13
N SER A 583 -9.33 2.45 -12.96
CA SER A 583 -10.45 1.55 -12.78
C SER A 583 -11.50 2.09 -11.81
N MET A 584 -12.76 1.75 -12.07
CA MET A 584 -13.89 2.09 -11.20
C MET A 584 -14.54 0.81 -10.66
N LEU A 585 -14.79 0.81 -9.35
CA LEU A 585 -15.44 -0.30 -8.60
C LEU A 585 -16.96 -0.30 -8.72
N GLY A 586 -17.53 0.27 -9.77
CA GLY A 586 -18.97 0.44 -9.93
C GLY A 586 -19.44 1.86 -9.63
N GLY A 587 -20.72 2.00 -9.23
CA GLY A 587 -21.31 3.32 -8.99
C GLY A 587 -21.68 4.05 -10.27
N THR A 588 -21.75 3.34 -11.38
CA THR A 588 -22.04 3.86 -12.72
C THR A 588 -23.36 3.32 -13.30
N ASP A 589 -24.02 2.42 -12.59
CA ASP A 589 -25.32 1.90 -12.99
C ASP A 589 -26.44 2.92 -12.73
N ASP A 590 -27.50 2.86 -13.52
CA ASP A 590 -28.62 3.81 -13.48
C ASP A 590 -29.26 3.93 -12.11
N LYS A 591 -29.39 2.83 -11.36
CA LYS A 591 -29.94 2.84 -10.00
C LYS A 591 -29.06 3.70 -9.10
N THR A 592 -27.77 3.43 -9.06
CA THR A 592 -26.80 4.20 -8.25
C THR A 592 -26.76 5.66 -8.66
N LEU A 593 -26.77 5.96 -9.97
CA LEU A 593 -26.75 7.34 -10.47
C LEU A 593 -28.06 8.09 -10.16
N ASN A 594 -29.19 7.38 -10.06
CA ASN A 594 -30.45 7.98 -9.63
C ASN A 594 -30.50 8.21 -8.11
N GLU A 595 -29.99 7.25 -7.32
CA GLU A 595 -29.93 7.35 -5.87
C GLU A 595 -28.85 8.34 -5.37
N LYS A 596 -27.78 8.56 -6.15
CA LYS A 596 -26.64 9.41 -5.84
C LYS A 596 -26.35 10.37 -7.01
N PRO A 597 -27.17 11.42 -7.23
CA PRO A 597 -27.04 12.30 -8.38
C PRO A 597 -25.69 13.00 -8.52
N LEU A 598 -24.93 13.19 -7.41
CA LEU A 598 -23.57 13.70 -7.45
C LEU A 598 -22.68 12.87 -8.39
N PHE A 599 -22.86 11.55 -8.41
CA PHE A 599 -22.03 10.66 -9.22
C PHE A 599 -22.17 10.91 -10.73
N ARG A 600 -23.29 11.45 -11.21
CA ARG A 600 -23.44 11.85 -12.62
C ARG A 600 -22.40 12.90 -13.03
N LYS A 601 -22.14 13.89 -12.15
CA LYS A 601 -21.09 14.90 -12.40
C LYS A 601 -19.71 14.25 -12.45
N LEU A 602 -19.43 13.30 -11.53
CA LEU A 602 -18.14 12.62 -11.45
C LEU A 602 -17.88 11.73 -12.67
N VAL A 603 -18.90 10.95 -13.10
CA VAL A 603 -18.84 10.11 -14.32
C VAL A 603 -18.62 10.97 -15.57
N SER A 604 -19.30 12.12 -15.67
CA SER A 604 -19.11 13.04 -16.78
C SER A 604 -17.69 13.61 -16.85
N LEU A 605 -17.08 13.93 -15.69
CA LEU A 605 -15.68 14.36 -15.62
C LEU A 605 -14.71 13.25 -16.04
N ILE A 606 -14.92 12.03 -15.56
CA ILE A 606 -14.09 10.87 -15.94
C ILE A 606 -14.14 10.68 -17.46
N ARG A 607 -15.34 10.66 -18.05
CA ARG A 607 -15.49 10.58 -19.51
C ARG A 607 -14.73 11.66 -20.25
N GLN A 608 -14.83 12.90 -19.79
CA GLN A 608 -14.16 14.05 -20.41
C GLN A 608 -12.63 13.88 -20.38
N TYR A 609 -12.06 13.49 -19.25
CA TYR A 609 -10.62 13.29 -19.10
C TYR A 609 -10.12 12.08 -19.89
N GLU A 610 -10.85 10.97 -19.90
CA GLU A 610 -10.52 9.79 -20.73
C GLU A 610 -10.54 10.13 -22.21
N HIS A 611 -11.57 10.85 -22.68
CA HIS A 611 -11.65 11.30 -24.06
C HIS A 611 -10.43 12.15 -24.45
N VAL A 612 -10.07 13.11 -23.61
CA VAL A 612 -8.89 13.97 -23.83
C VAL A 612 -7.60 13.17 -23.79
N ARG A 613 -7.45 12.20 -22.85
CA ARG A 613 -6.30 11.32 -22.74
C ARG A 613 -6.05 10.49 -24.00
N HIS A 614 -7.11 10.06 -24.68
CA HIS A 614 -7.02 9.26 -25.90
C HIS A 614 -6.85 10.07 -27.17
N GLN A 615 -7.26 11.33 -27.20
CA GLN A 615 -7.28 12.16 -28.41
C GLN A 615 -6.19 13.22 -28.46
N GLU A 616 -5.74 13.72 -27.31
CA GLU A 616 -4.78 14.81 -27.25
C GLU A 616 -3.47 14.38 -26.59
N SER A 617 -2.36 14.79 -27.16
CA SER A 617 -1.04 14.63 -26.54
C SER A 617 -0.65 15.94 -25.85
N PHE A 618 -0.45 15.90 -24.54
CA PHE A 618 0.14 17.01 -23.79
C PHE A 618 1.67 16.92 -23.83
N SER A 619 2.31 18.09 -23.88
CA SER A 619 3.78 18.15 -23.79
C SER A 619 4.28 17.61 -22.45
N GLU A 620 5.52 17.11 -22.43
CA GLU A 620 6.11 16.61 -21.17
C GLU A 620 6.16 17.67 -20.09
N SER A 621 6.40 18.95 -20.47
CA SER A 621 6.38 20.07 -19.53
C SER A 621 5.02 20.27 -18.83
N ILE A 622 3.91 20.04 -19.55
CA ILE A 622 2.56 20.05 -18.93
C ILE A 622 2.41 18.85 -18.00
N LYS A 623 2.78 17.65 -18.46
CA LYS A 623 2.69 16.43 -17.66
C LYS A 623 3.52 16.49 -16.38
N GLU A 624 4.70 17.08 -16.41
CA GLU A 624 5.54 17.33 -15.24
C GLU A 624 4.84 18.19 -14.21
N GLN A 625 4.15 19.25 -14.64
CA GLN A 625 3.36 20.08 -13.72
C GLN A 625 2.18 19.29 -13.12
N LEU A 626 1.47 18.51 -13.93
CA LEU A 626 0.34 17.68 -13.46
C LEU A 626 0.78 16.61 -12.43
N ARG A 627 2.01 16.10 -12.55
CA ARG A 627 2.59 15.12 -11.62
C ARG A 627 2.95 15.72 -10.25
N GLN A 628 3.11 17.05 -10.13
CA GLN A 628 3.53 17.67 -8.87
C GLN A 628 2.54 17.37 -7.74
N PRO A 629 3.00 16.81 -6.59
CA PRO A 629 2.15 16.64 -5.41
C PRO A 629 1.55 17.97 -4.96
N GLU A 630 0.37 17.90 -4.37
CA GLU A 630 -0.34 19.07 -3.81
C GLU A 630 -0.71 20.16 -4.83
N LYS A 631 -0.33 20.03 -6.10
CA LYS A 631 -0.74 20.95 -7.17
C LYS A 631 -2.02 20.46 -7.82
N GLU A 632 -3.00 21.35 -7.86
CA GLU A 632 -4.33 21.09 -8.38
C GLU A 632 -4.53 21.75 -9.74
N PHE A 633 -5.17 21.04 -10.66
CA PHE A 633 -5.45 21.52 -12.01
C PHE A 633 -6.85 21.10 -12.42
N SER A 634 -7.52 21.99 -13.16
CA SER A 634 -8.82 21.71 -13.79
C SER A 634 -8.68 21.72 -15.31
N LEU A 635 -9.26 20.72 -15.97
CA LEU A 635 -9.33 20.65 -17.44
C LEU A 635 -10.40 21.61 -17.97
N ARG A 636 -10.01 22.50 -18.85
CA ARG A 636 -10.91 23.50 -19.45
C ARG A 636 -10.68 23.59 -20.95
N GLN A 637 -11.72 23.94 -21.69
CA GLN A 637 -11.60 24.23 -23.11
C GLN A 637 -11.07 25.65 -23.30
N LYS A 638 -10.00 25.79 -24.13
CA LYS A 638 -9.45 27.07 -24.53
C LYS A 638 -10.36 27.76 -25.55
N PRO A 639 -10.20 29.09 -25.79
CA PRO A 639 -10.99 29.80 -26.80
C PRO A 639 -10.84 29.24 -28.23
N ASP A 640 -9.73 28.57 -28.54
CA ASP A 640 -9.48 27.91 -29.83
C ASP A 640 -10.12 26.52 -29.96
N GLY A 641 -10.87 26.09 -28.94
CA GLY A 641 -11.54 24.79 -28.88
C GLY A 641 -10.67 23.65 -28.37
N LYS A 642 -9.38 23.82 -28.15
CA LYS A 642 -8.48 22.81 -27.60
C LYS A 642 -8.63 22.71 -26.09
N TRP A 643 -8.31 21.53 -25.57
CA TRP A 643 -8.26 21.32 -24.15
C TRP A 643 -6.95 21.81 -23.52
N GLY A 644 -7.02 22.32 -22.31
CA GLY A 644 -5.86 22.76 -21.54
C GLY A 644 -6.12 22.74 -20.04
N PHE A 645 -5.09 22.85 -19.26
CA PHE A 645 -5.17 22.83 -17.80
C PHE A 645 -5.00 24.23 -17.22
N LYS A 646 -5.85 24.57 -16.25
CA LYS A 646 -5.70 25.74 -15.38
C LYS A 646 -5.29 25.29 -13.99
N PRO A 647 -4.28 25.91 -13.35
CA PRO A 647 -3.98 25.67 -11.96
C PRO A 647 -5.13 26.21 -11.09
N VAL A 648 -5.48 25.46 -10.06
CA VAL A 648 -6.57 25.78 -9.12
C VAL A 648 -6.04 25.64 -7.69
N VAL A 649 -6.57 26.43 -6.79
CA VAL A 649 -6.37 26.26 -5.35
C VAL A 649 -7.71 26.08 -4.67
N PHE A 650 -7.85 25.02 -3.90
CA PHE A 650 -8.98 24.78 -3.00
C PHE A 650 -8.52 24.94 -1.56
N ASN A 651 -8.92 26.03 -0.92
CA ASN A 651 -8.72 26.20 0.51
C ASN A 651 -9.90 25.59 1.27
N LYS A 652 -9.67 24.44 1.88
CA LYS A 652 -10.66 23.66 2.61
C LYS A 652 -10.38 23.78 4.11
N GLN A 653 -11.35 24.31 4.85
CA GLN A 653 -11.24 24.54 6.30
C GLN A 653 -12.48 24.00 7.01
N MET A 654 -12.26 23.48 8.22
CA MET A 654 -13.32 23.13 9.15
C MET A 654 -13.64 24.36 10.03
N ALA A 655 -14.78 24.98 9.79
CA ALA A 655 -15.32 26.04 10.64
C ALA A 655 -16.07 25.41 11.81
N ILE A 656 -15.62 25.66 13.03
CA ILE A 656 -16.15 25.11 14.27
C ILE A 656 -16.63 26.25 15.16
N GLY A 657 -17.85 26.15 15.66
CA GLY A 657 -18.51 27.21 16.44
C GLY A 657 -19.26 28.22 15.59
N ASP A 658 -19.87 29.18 16.25
CA ASP A 658 -20.69 30.20 15.59
C ASP A 658 -19.88 31.16 14.73
N THR A 659 -18.60 31.35 15.05
CA THR A 659 -17.66 32.19 14.30
C THR A 659 -16.30 31.54 14.21
N THR A 660 -15.74 31.51 13.01
CA THR A 660 -14.38 31.03 12.78
C THR A 660 -13.67 31.94 11.77
N SER A 661 -12.36 32.18 11.95
CA SER A 661 -11.58 33.01 11.03
C SER A 661 -10.27 32.33 10.66
N TRP A 662 -9.86 32.49 9.40
CA TRP A 662 -8.56 31.97 8.92
C TRP A 662 -8.01 32.84 7.79
N LEU A 663 -6.74 32.63 7.44
CA LEU A 663 -6.10 33.24 6.29
C LEU A 663 -6.14 32.29 5.10
N PHE A 664 -6.46 32.83 3.92
CA PHE A 664 -6.42 32.15 2.63
C PHE A 664 -5.47 32.89 1.68
N HIS A 665 -4.44 32.21 1.19
CA HIS A 665 -3.53 32.74 0.18
C HIS A 665 -4.01 32.42 -1.22
N ASN A 666 -4.32 33.45 -2.03
CA ASN A 666 -4.66 33.32 -3.44
C ASN A 666 -3.44 33.70 -4.30
N PRO A 667 -2.79 32.73 -4.99
CA PRO A 667 -1.64 33.02 -5.86
C PRO A 667 -2.02 33.65 -7.18
N PHE A 668 -3.32 33.71 -7.54
CA PHE A 668 -3.83 34.14 -8.84
C PHE A 668 -4.36 35.57 -8.79
N PRO A 669 -4.63 36.17 -9.95
CA PRO A 669 -5.29 37.47 -9.99
C PRO A 669 -6.61 37.51 -9.21
N GLN A 670 -7.02 38.72 -8.81
CA GLN A 670 -8.27 38.88 -8.08
C GLN A 670 -9.47 38.33 -8.86
N GLN A 671 -10.38 37.68 -8.14
CA GLN A 671 -11.55 37.02 -8.75
C GLN A 671 -12.72 36.93 -7.77
N PRO A 672 -13.97 36.82 -8.27
CA PRO A 672 -15.11 36.54 -7.41
C PRO A 672 -14.93 35.21 -6.68
N VAL A 673 -15.33 35.17 -5.42
CA VAL A 673 -15.24 33.97 -4.62
C VAL A 673 -16.17 32.88 -5.18
N LYS A 674 -15.66 31.65 -5.23
CA LYS A 674 -16.44 30.41 -5.37
C LYS A 674 -16.36 29.65 -4.06
N VAL A 675 -17.50 29.21 -3.54
CA VAL A 675 -17.57 28.60 -2.20
C VAL A 675 -18.41 27.33 -2.26
N ARG A 676 -17.92 26.28 -1.62
CA ARG A 676 -18.71 25.11 -1.24
C ARG A 676 -18.73 24.99 0.27
N ILE A 677 -19.91 24.78 0.84
CA ILE A 677 -20.16 24.65 2.27
C ILE A 677 -20.85 23.32 2.49
N GLN A 678 -20.28 22.43 3.30
CA GLN A 678 -20.91 21.16 3.71
C GLN A 678 -21.09 21.13 5.21
N HIS A 679 -22.31 20.86 5.67
CA HIS A 679 -22.61 20.71 7.09
C HIS A 679 -22.20 19.33 7.58
N GLN A 680 -21.48 19.29 8.71
CA GLN A 680 -20.95 18.08 9.34
C GLN A 680 -21.72 17.71 10.61
N MET A 681 -21.56 16.48 11.11
CA MET A 681 -22.04 16.09 12.43
C MET A 681 -21.30 16.86 13.51
N SER A 682 -21.96 17.06 14.63
CA SER A 682 -21.40 17.56 15.87
C SER A 682 -21.40 16.48 16.95
N VAL A 683 -20.89 16.79 18.11
CA VAL A 683 -20.89 15.91 19.28
C VAL A 683 -21.62 16.55 20.46
N ALA A 684 -22.10 15.71 21.37
CA ALA A 684 -22.66 16.18 22.62
C ALA A 684 -21.58 16.85 23.49
N GLY A 685 -21.98 17.80 24.31
CA GLY A 685 -21.05 18.55 25.17
C GLY A 685 -20.25 17.62 26.10
N TYR A 686 -19.03 18.07 26.46
CA TYR A 686 -18.08 17.29 27.29
C TYR A 686 -18.66 16.74 28.60
N ASN A 687 -19.67 17.38 29.19
CA ASN A 687 -20.33 16.93 30.41
C ASN A 687 -21.76 16.42 30.17
N ALA A 688 -22.14 16.17 28.92
CA ALA A 688 -23.46 15.65 28.58
C ALA A 688 -23.63 14.20 29.06
N PRO A 689 -24.87 13.78 29.35
CA PRO A 689 -25.16 12.37 29.65
C PRO A 689 -24.89 11.51 28.39
N GLY A 690 -24.50 10.27 28.61
CA GLY A 690 -24.19 9.33 27.52
C GLY A 690 -22.74 9.36 27.01
N ASN A 691 -21.91 10.23 27.55
CA ASN A 691 -20.45 10.17 27.32
C ASN A 691 -19.84 8.94 27.99
N ILE A 692 -18.87 8.33 27.32
CA ILE A 692 -18.12 7.18 27.85
C ILE A 692 -16.71 7.65 28.22
N ILE A 693 -16.29 7.43 29.47
CA ILE A 693 -14.92 7.73 29.88
C ILE A 693 -13.98 6.67 29.31
N LEU A 694 -13.04 7.09 28.49
CA LEU A 694 -12.00 6.23 27.90
C LEU A 694 -10.76 6.20 28.79
N SER A 695 -10.40 7.31 29.40
CA SER A 695 -9.29 7.42 30.32
C SER A 695 -9.46 8.60 31.27
N ASN A 696 -9.00 8.41 32.52
CA ASN A 696 -8.82 9.43 33.51
C ASN A 696 -7.52 9.17 34.29
N ALA A 697 -7.17 10.04 35.20
CA ALA A 697 -5.93 9.88 35.97
C ALA A 697 -5.96 8.74 37.01
N GLU A 698 -7.15 8.19 37.31
CA GLU A 698 -7.30 7.11 38.30
C GLU A 698 -6.92 5.75 37.71
N ASP A 699 -6.85 5.66 36.40
CA ASP A 699 -6.54 4.42 35.67
C ASP A 699 -5.11 4.41 35.08
N VAL A 700 -4.19 5.21 35.64
CA VAL A 700 -2.80 5.33 35.14
C VAL A 700 -2.06 3.99 35.12
N GLU A 701 -2.37 3.08 36.05
CA GLU A 701 -1.79 1.73 36.10
C GLU A 701 -2.20 0.84 34.92
N ASN A 702 -3.27 1.19 34.20
CA ASN A 702 -3.71 0.49 33.00
C ASN A 702 -3.01 0.97 31.74
N TRP A 703 -2.16 2.00 31.86
CA TRP A 703 -1.34 2.48 30.75
C TRP A 703 0.02 1.81 30.76
N ALA A 704 0.47 1.37 29.57
CA ALA A 704 1.78 0.80 29.36
C ALA A 704 2.52 1.55 28.23
N LEU A 705 3.83 1.72 28.40
CA LEU A 705 4.70 2.12 27.31
C LEU A 705 4.73 0.96 26.32
N ASP A 706 4.25 1.19 25.10
CA ASP A 706 4.19 0.16 24.08
C ASP A 706 5.48 0.17 23.23
N THR A 707 5.84 1.32 22.71
CA THR A 707 7.08 1.46 21.92
C THR A 707 7.60 2.90 21.94
N ILE A 708 8.90 3.04 21.76
CA ILE A 708 9.60 4.31 21.73
C ILE A 708 10.81 4.20 20.80
N VAL A 709 11.09 5.25 20.04
CA VAL A 709 12.25 5.27 19.17
C VAL A 709 13.54 5.51 19.97
N THR A 710 14.65 4.94 19.51
CA THR A 710 15.97 5.18 20.07
C THR A 710 16.30 6.69 20.11
N GLY A 711 16.86 7.18 21.20
CA GLY A 711 17.18 8.59 21.39
C GLY A 711 16.03 9.46 21.89
N VAL A 712 14.86 8.86 22.19
CA VAL A 712 13.74 9.51 22.87
C VAL A 712 13.52 8.85 24.22
N SER A 713 13.26 9.64 25.26
CA SER A 713 12.83 9.17 26.57
C SER A 713 11.43 9.70 26.89
N SER A 714 10.64 8.96 27.67
CA SER A 714 9.30 9.40 28.09
C SER A 714 8.85 8.77 29.39
N THR A 715 8.05 9.53 30.16
CA THR A 715 7.34 9.06 31.35
C THR A 715 5.87 9.45 31.29
N LEU A 716 5.03 8.63 31.89
CA LEU A 716 3.62 8.89 32.10
C LEU A 716 3.34 8.77 33.60
N SER A 717 2.71 9.79 34.17
CA SER A 717 2.42 9.87 35.59
C SER A 717 1.12 10.62 35.85
N VAL A 718 0.69 10.64 37.12
CA VAL A 718 -0.48 11.42 37.54
C VAL A 718 -0.04 12.71 38.19
N ARG A 719 -0.62 13.80 37.72
CA ARG A 719 -0.53 15.11 38.38
C ARG A 719 -1.85 15.43 39.05
N LYS A 720 -1.80 15.81 40.35
CA LYS A 720 -2.98 16.22 41.12
C LYS A 720 -2.86 17.70 41.45
N GLU A 721 -3.89 18.46 41.12
CA GLU A 721 -3.96 19.88 41.42
C GLU A 721 -5.37 20.26 41.89
N ASN A 722 -5.46 21.31 42.66
CA ASN A 722 -6.75 21.81 43.14
C ASN A 722 -7.32 22.89 42.19
N ASP A 723 -7.57 22.45 40.96
CA ASP A 723 -8.18 23.27 39.92
C ASP A 723 -9.40 22.53 39.30
N ARG A 724 -10.04 23.11 38.28
CA ARG A 724 -11.22 22.53 37.63
C ARG A 724 -10.97 21.19 36.95
N PHE A 725 -9.72 20.79 36.71
CA PHE A 725 -9.32 19.55 36.06
C PHE A 725 -8.94 18.43 37.05
N GLY A 726 -8.63 18.77 38.29
CA GLY A 726 -8.29 17.83 39.35
C GLY A 726 -7.08 16.94 38.98
N SER A 727 -7.27 15.61 39.07
CA SER A 727 -6.24 14.65 38.65
C SER A 727 -6.21 14.48 37.15
N ARG A 728 -5.00 14.46 36.52
CA ARG A 728 -4.78 14.33 35.09
C ARG A 728 -3.51 13.56 34.76
N LEU A 729 -3.44 13.01 33.57
CA LEU A 729 -2.23 12.37 33.06
C LEU A 729 -1.20 13.46 32.71
N LEU A 730 0.04 13.28 33.18
CA LEU A 730 1.21 14.06 32.78
C LEU A 730 2.11 13.16 31.92
N ILE A 731 2.33 13.54 30.68
CA ILE A 731 3.30 12.89 29.78
C ILE A 731 4.45 13.85 29.58
N GLN A 732 5.65 13.38 29.89
CA GLN A 732 6.90 14.07 29.66
C GLN A 732 7.67 13.26 28.61
N ALA A 733 8.21 13.91 27.60
CA ALA A 733 9.02 13.27 26.59
C ALA A 733 10.18 14.19 26.19
N LYS A 734 11.35 13.59 25.94
CA LYS A 734 12.54 14.31 25.52
C LYS A 734 13.22 13.59 24.37
N ASN A 735 13.51 14.31 23.31
CA ASN A 735 14.34 13.85 22.21
C ASN A 735 15.79 14.26 22.49
N GLU A 736 16.64 13.28 22.79
CA GLU A 736 18.05 13.51 23.15
C GLU A 736 19.00 13.26 21.97
N GLU A 737 18.65 12.31 21.10
CA GLU A 737 19.58 11.84 20.05
C GLU A 737 18.92 11.57 18.69
N GLN A 738 17.57 11.59 18.57
CA GLN A 738 16.91 11.35 17.31
C GLN A 738 17.05 12.57 16.38
N PRO A 739 17.90 12.52 15.33
CA PRO A 739 18.20 13.68 14.50
C PRO A 739 17.06 14.06 13.55
N VAL A 740 16.18 13.11 13.23
CA VAL A 740 14.99 13.33 12.38
C VAL A 740 13.81 13.64 13.28
N GLN A 741 13.45 14.91 13.38
CA GLN A 741 12.42 15.36 14.31
C GLN A 741 11.06 14.69 14.03
N GLU A 742 10.69 14.49 12.78
CA GLU A 742 9.45 13.84 12.36
C GLU A 742 9.42 12.34 12.70
N ALA A 743 10.55 11.76 13.14
CA ALA A 743 10.69 10.38 13.59
C ALA A 743 10.90 10.25 15.12
N SER A 744 10.75 11.35 15.88
CA SER A 744 10.95 11.36 17.33
C SER A 744 9.67 10.97 18.08
N TRP A 745 9.31 9.70 18.05
CA TRP A 745 8.03 9.24 18.56
C TRP A 745 8.11 8.39 19.82
N VAL A 746 7.01 8.43 20.59
CA VAL A 746 6.70 7.54 21.71
C VAL A 746 5.21 7.19 21.70
N LYS A 747 4.87 5.96 22.07
CA LYS A 747 3.51 5.42 22.12
C LYS A 747 3.20 4.83 23.50
N TRP A 748 2.19 5.40 24.14
CA TRP A 748 1.55 4.86 25.34
C TRP A 748 0.22 4.23 24.95
N GLN A 749 -0.15 3.07 25.56
CA GLN A 749 -1.41 2.40 25.27
C GLN A 749 -2.15 1.95 26.52
N LYS A 750 -3.47 1.98 26.43
CA LYS A 750 -4.43 1.40 27.35
C LYS A 750 -5.32 0.40 26.61
N LYS A 751 -5.52 -0.80 27.16
CA LYS A 751 -6.40 -1.83 26.60
C LYS A 751 -7.76 -1.82 27.28
N PHE A 752 -8.78 -2.24 26.55
CA PHE A 752 -10.14 -2.44 27.04
C PHE A 752 -10.52 -3.92 26.91
N GLU A 753 -10.81 -4.54 28.02
CA GLU A 753 -11.27 -5.94 28.10
C GLU A 753 -12.49 -6.04 29.02
N PRO A 754 -13.70 -6.30 28.46
CA PRO A 754 -14.01 -6.47 27.04
C PRO A 754 -13.88 -5.15 26.23
N CYS A 755 -13.80 -5.25 24.89
CA CYS A 755 -13.77 -4.08 24.04
C CYS A 755 -15.03 -3.21 24.17
N LEU A 756 -14.89 -1.92 23.91
CA LEU A 756 -15.97 -0.93 24.06
C LEU A 756 -16.77 -0.79 22.75
N ASN A 757 -18.09 -0.80 22.86
CA ASN A 757 -18.96 -0.43 21.75
C ASN A 757 -19.16 1.10 21.74
N LEU A 758 -18.56 1.77 20.77
CA LEU A 758 -18.61 3.22 20.57
C LEU A 758 -19.39 3.61 19.29
N ASN A 759 -20.29 2.78 18.78
CA ASN A 759 -21.01 3.06 17.54
C ASN A 759 -21.74 4.42 17.56
N THR A 760 -22.21 4.86 18.70
CA THR A 760 -22.91 6.15 18.88
C THR A 760 -22.01 7.25 19.43
N GLN A 761 -20.84 6.92 20.00
CA GLN A 761 -19.86 7.85 20.59
C GLN A 761 -18.60 7.94 19.75
N GLN A 762 -18.72 8.37 18.49
CA GLN A 762 -17.60 8.40 17.55
C GLN A 762 -16.71 9.66 17.65
N GLY A 763 -17.04 10.63 18.49
CA GLY A 763 -16.16 11.78 18.71
C GLY A 763 -15.38 11.68 20.02
N LEU A 764 -14.20 12.26 20.08
CA LEU A 764 -13.39 12.37 21.29
C LEU A 764 -13.47 13.78 21.86
N GLY A 765 -13.75 13.90 23.15
CA GLY A 765 -13.66 15.14 23.91
C GLY A 765 -12.50 15.10 24.88
N VAL A 766 -11.59 16.06 24.80
CA VAL A 766 -10.39 16.09 25.65
C VAL A 766 -9.91 17.51 25.90
N TRP A 767 -9.47 17.78 27.11
CA TRP A 767 -8.69 18.96 27.48
C TRP A 767 -7.21 18.61 27.51
N ILE A 768 -6.41 19.35 26.76
CA ILE A 768 -4.96 19.18 26.67
C ILE A 768 -4.31 20.51 27.10
N LYS A 769 -3.32 20.42 27.99
CA LYS A 769 -2.46 21.54 28.31
C LYS A 769 -1.19 21.43 27.48
N GLY A 770 -1.08 22.31 26.49
CA GLY A 770 0.07 22.41 25.61
C GLY A 770 1.19 23.26 26.18
N ASP A 771 2.39 23.08 25.66
CA ASP A 771 3.63 23.78 26.05
C ASP A 771 4.24 24.59 24.90
N SER A 772 3.50 24.80 23.80
CA SER A 772 3.98 25.44 22.56
C SER A 772 5.25 24.82 21.98
N SER A 773 5.43 23.51 22.13
CA SER A 773 6.60 22.78 21.60
C SER A 773 6.57 22.57 20.09
N GLY A 774 5.38 22.61 19.49
CA GLY A 774 5.16 22.18 18.11
C GLY A 774 5.11 20.66 17.93
N ALA A 775 5.22 19.89 19.03
CA ALA A 775 5.07 18.44 18.99
C ALA A 775 3.64 18.03 18.60
N LEU A 776 3.49 16.82 18.11
CA LEU A 776 2.22 16.26 17.65
C LEU A 776 1.71 15.23 18.66
N VAL A 777 0.45 15.38 19.08
CA VAL A 777 -0.29 14.37 19.84
C VAL A 777 -1.22 13.65 18.87
N ASN A 778 -1.22 12.30 18.87
CA ASN A 778 -2.23 11.50 18.21
C ASN A 778 -2.98 10.67 19.25
N LEU A 779 -4.29 10.88 19.36
CA LEU A 779 -5.19 10.03 20.11
C LEU A 779 -5.76 8.98 19.16
N ARG A 780 -5.24 7.75 19.22
CA ARG A 780 -5.64 6.67 18.35
C ARG A 780 -6.59 5.73 19.06
N LEU A 781 -7.71 5.45 18.40
CA LEU A 781 -8.58 4.32 18.73
C LEU A 781 -8.18 3.12 17.86
N GLU A 782 -8.09 1.93 18.47
CA GLU A 782 -7.89 0.70 17.71
C GLU A 782 -9.03 -0.30 17.96
N SER A 783 -9.29 -1.10 16.96
CA SER A 783 -10.13 -2.28 17.01
C SER A 783 -9.32 -3.53 16.65
N PRO A 784 -9.75 -4.75 17.07
CA PRO A 784 -9.06 -5.97 16.69
C PRO A 784 -8.93 -6.12 15.16
N LYS A 785 -7.74 -6.51 14.69
CA LYS A 785 -7.41 -6.63 13.25
C LYS A 785 -8.35 -7.54 12.46
N HIS A 786 -8.96 -8.53 13.11
CA HIS A 786 -9.90 -9.44 12.46
C HIS A 786 -11.27 -8.83 12.17
N LEU A 787 -11.60 -7.68 12.78
CA LEU A 787 -12.87 -6.97 12.55
C LEU A 787 -12.78 -5.90 11.49
N SER A 788 -11.59 -5.33 11.24
CA SER A 788 -11.38 -4.27 10.27
C SER A 788 -9.95 -4.30 9.74
N MET A 789 -9.77 -4.20 8.44
CA MET A 789 -8.44 -4.14 7.82
C MET A 789 -7.66 -2.91 8.31
N GLY A 790 -8.29 -1.75 8.42
CA GLY A 790 -7.67 -0.52 8.93
C GLY A 790 -7.40 -0.58 10.44
N ALA A 791 -8.35 -1.11 11.19
CA ALA A 791 -8.33 -1.34 12.63
C ALA A 791 -7.96 -0.13 13.50
N ARG A 792 -7.73 1.07 12.94
CA ARG A 792 -7.25 2.27 13.64
C ARG A 792 -7.99 3.53 13.22
N GLY A 793 -8.14 4.47 14.16
CA GLY A 793 -8.70 5.79 13.95
C GLY A 793 -7.84 6.85 14.62
N ASP A 794 -7.12 7.65 13.82
CA ASP A 794 -6.16 8.64 14.26
C ASP A 794 -6.80 10.02 14.41
N HIS A 795 -6.48 10.72 15.53
CA HIS A 795 -6.95 12.08 15.81
C HIS A 795 -5.77 12.93 16.27
N PHE A 796 -5.42 13.94 15.49
CA PHE A 796 -4.20 14.72 15.66
C PHE A 796 -4.44 16.08 16.31
N VAL A 797 -3.54 16.46 17.22
CA VAL A 797 -3.47 17.78 17.86
C VAL A 797 -2.03 18.24 17.83
N THR A 798 -1.76 19.36 17.15
CA THR A 798 -0.46 20.03 17.20
C THR A 798 -0.38 20.91 18.45
N LEU A 799 0.73 20.83 19.17
CA LEU A 799 0.97 21.60 20.39
C LEU A 799 1.54 23.00 20.06
N ASP A 800 0.81 23.77 19.24
CA ASP A 800 1.14 25.15 18.85
C ASP A 800 0.59 26.21 19.81
N PHE A 801 0.11 25.79 20.98
CA PHE A 801 -0.51 26.61 22.00
C PHE A 801 0.11 26.38 23.38
N PHE A 802 -0.07 27.36 24.27
CA PHE A 802 0.32 27.26 25.66
C PHE A 802 -0.91 27.25 26.58
N GLY A 803 -0.88 26.40 27.62
CA GLY A 803 -1.99 26.27 28.57
C GLY A 803 -3.10 25.33 28.09
N TRP A 804 -4.26 25.36 28.76
CA TRP A 804 -5.36 24.46 28.55
C TRP A 804 -6.21 24.86 27.35
N ARG A 805 -6.45 23.88 26.46
CA ARG A 805 -7.36 24.00 25.31
C ARG A 805 -8.24 22.76 25.23
N TYR A 806 -9.50 22.96 24.90
CA TYR A 806 -10.47 21.88 24.65
C TYR A 806 -10.50 21.49 23.18
N PHE A 807 -10.58 20.19 22.91
CA PHE A 807 -10.67 19.62 21.57
C PHE A 807 -11.87 18.69 21.47
N GLU A 808 -12.61 18.82 20.39
CA GLU A 808 -13.62 17.89 19.90
C GLU A 808 -13.09 17.28 18.59
N LEU A 809 -12.64 16.02 18.67
CA LEU A 809 -12.02 15.31 17.57
C LEU A 809 -13.03 14.29 17.05
N VAL A 810 -13.65 14.56 15.92
CA VAL A 810 -14.79 13.80 15.39
C VAL A 810 -14.37 12.96 14.20
N GLU A 811 -13.72 13.56 13.22
CA GLU A 811 -13.29 12.90 12.00
C GLU A 811 -11.93 12.23 12.20
N ILE A 812 -11.81 11.02 11.68
CA ILE A 812 -10.53 10.32 11.58
C ILE A 812 -9.74 10.94 10.42
N GLU A 813 -8.56 11.51 10.72
CA GLU A 813 -7.74 12.22 9.75
C GLU A 813 -6.45 11.45 9.43
N SER A 814 -6.60 10.30 8.78
CA SER A 814 -5.47 9.42 8.42
C SER A 814 -4.45 10.09 7.49
N ALA A 815 -4.85 11.12 6.73
CA ALA A 815 -3.95 11.84 5.83
C ALA A 815 -2.77 12.47 6.56
N ALA A 816 -2.98 12.99 7.78
CA ALA A 816 -1.92 13.61 8.59
C ALA A 816 -0.86 12.61 9.07
N PHE A 817 -1.18 11.31 9.10
CA PHE A 817 -0.24 10.25 9.49
C PHE A 817 1.02 10.25 8.61
N ASN A 818 0.87 10.51 7.30
CA ASN A 818 1.98 10.46 6.36
C ASN A 818 2.89 11.70 6.37
N ASN A 819 2.59 12.68 7.19
CA ASN A 819 3.46 13.85 7.36
C ASN A 819 4.61 13.57 8.36
N TYR A 820 4.55 12.43 9.06
CA TYR A 820 5.49 12.03 10.10
C TYR A 820 5.94 10.60 9.88
N LEU A 821 7.08 10.23 10.49
CA LEU A 821 7.59 8.87 10.50
C LEU A 821 7.09 8.17 11.76
N TRP A 822 6.38 7.06 11.60
CA TRP A 822 5.82 6.23 12.66
C TRP A 822 6.31 4.79 12.52
N PRO A 823 6.41 4.02 13.62
CA PRO A 823 6.53 2.59 13.48
C PRO A 823 5.22 2.06 12.87
N ASP A 824 5.29 1.52 11.69
CA ASP A 824 4.11 0.94 11.05
C ASP A 824 4.08 -0.57 11.26
N GLU A 825 3.19 -1.03 12.13
CA GLU A 825 2.95 -2.45 12.35
C GLU A 825 2.18 -3.11 11.20
N TYR A 826 1.58 -2.31 10.33
CA TYR A 826 0.68 -2.79 9.29
C TYR A 826 1.31 -2.86 7.91
N HIS A 827 2.50 -2.36 7.70
CA HIS A 827 3.25 -2.34 6.44
C HIS A 827 2.46 -1.83 5.21
N ASN A 828 1.26 -1.29 5.40
CA ASN A 828 0.40 -0.87 4.31
C ASN A 828 -0.37 0.41 4.67
N VAL A 829 0.07 1.53 4.13
CA VAL A 829 -0.58 2.84 4.31
C VAL A 829 -2.00 2.87 3.78
N TYR A 830 -2.30 2.07 2.77
CA TYR A 830 -3.64 2.00 2.18
C TYR A 830 -4.70 1.63 3.21
N ASN A 831 -4.38 0.76 4.17
CA ASN A 831 -5.31 0.38 5.23
C ASN A 831 -5.83 1.57 6.03
N SER A 832 -5.02 2.62 6.20
CA SER A 832 -5.43 3.85 6.89
C SER A 832 -6.47 4.66 6.13
N TYR A 833 -6.51 4.54 4.81
CA TYR A 833 -7.42 5.27 3.95
C TYR A 833 -8.67 4.47 3.57
N PHE A 834 -8.56 3.15 3.49
CA PHE A 834 -9.63 2.25 3.08
C PHE A 834 -10.66 2.04 4.14
N TYR A 835 -10.21 1.70 5.34
CA TYR A 835 -11.04 1.18 6.39
C TYR A 835 -10.90 2.02 7.65
N LYS A 836 -12.03 2.45 8.13
CA LYS A 836 -12.15 3.06 9.45
C LYS A 836 -12.04 2.00 10.54
N VAL A 837 -11.70 2.44 11.75
CA VAL A 837 -11.77 1.59 12.95
C VAL A 837 -13.20 1.04 13.14
N ALA A 838 -13.30 -0.19 13.63
CA ALA A 838 -14.59 -0.80 13.94
C ALA A 838 -15.13 -0.30 15.29
N PHE A 839 -15.94 0.75 15.26
CA PHE A 839 -16.46 1.41 16.47
C PHE A 839 -17.33 0.51 17.35
N ASN A 840 -17.83 -0.62 16.84
CA ASN A 840 -18.55 -1.61 17.64
C ASN A 840 -17.67 -2.42 18.60
N CYS A 841 -16.35 -2.35 18.44
CA CYS A 841 -15.39 -3.02 19.29
C CYS A 841 -14.05 -2.27 19.31
N ILE A 842 -13.91 -1.29 20.19
CA ILE A 842 -12.65 -0.58 20.44
C ILE A 842 -11.92 -1.32 21.57
N ASP A 843 -10.77 -1.89 21.28
CA ASP A 843 -9.97 -2.66 22.25
C ASP A 843 -8.79 -1.88 22.81
N LYS A 844 -8.41 -0.72 22.20
CA LYS A 844 -7.33 0.14 22.70
C LYS A 844 -7.59 1.62 22.50
N LEU A 845 -7.06 2.41 23.44
CA LEU A 845 -6.77 3.83 23.29
C LEU A 845 -5.26 4.01 23.37
N GLN A 846 -4.69 4.74 22.41
CA GLN A 846 -3.26 5.06 22.39
C GLN A 846 -3.07 6.57 22.40
N ILE A 847 -2.03 7.00 23.11
CA ILE A 847 -1.51 8.36 23.06
C ILE A 847 -0.11 8.29 22.45
N TRP A 848 0.03 8.88 21.28
CA TRP A 848 1.30 9.02 20.59
C TRP A 848 1.78 10.45 20.69
N LEU A 849 3.07 10.64 20.92
CA LEU A 849 3.78 11.89 20.70
C LEU A 849 4.74 11.68 19.54
N ASN A 850 4.86 12.68 18.68
CA ASN A 850 5.86 12.74 17.62
C ASN A 850 6.28 14.19 17.38
N ASN A 851 7.25 14.43 16.52
CA ASN A 851 7.77 15.74 16.19
C ASN A 851 8.33 16.46 17.44
N ILE A 852 8.97 15.69 18.34
CA ILE A 852 9.56 16.18 19.58
C ILE A 852 10.86 16.93 19.23
N PRO A 853 10.96 18.24 19.53
CA PRO A 853 12.17 19.00 19.18
C PRO A 853 13.42 18.46 19.88
N LEU A 854 14.53 18.40 19.15
CA LEU A 854 15.81 17.91 19.68
C LEU A 854 16.27 18.74 20.88
N ASN A 855 16.71 18.10 21.95
CA ASN A 855 17.18 18.69 23.20
C ASN A 855 16.14 19.57 23.95
N ARG A 856 14.87 19.45 23.60
CA ARG A 856 13.76 20.08 24.31
C ARG A 856 12.88 19.02 24.96
N GLU A 857 12.48 19.27 26.19
CA GLU A 857 11.47 18.47 26.87
C GLU A 857 10.07 18.97 26.51
N VAL A 858 9.21 18.04 26.14
CA VAL A 858 7.78 18.26 25.90
C VAL A 858 7.01 17.80 27.12
N ASN A 859 6.19 18.70 27.68
CA ASN A 859 5.38 18.45 28.87
C ASN A 859 3.91 18.69 28.55
N ILE A 860 3.12 17.64 28.49
CA ILE A 860 1.68 17.75 28.27
C ILE A 860 0.88 17.20 29.43
N GLU A 861 -0.22 17.86 29.76
CA GLU A 861 -1.20 17.34 30.70
C GLU A 861 -2.49 17.02 29.94
N ILE A 862 -3.02 15.82 30.12
CA ILE A 862 -4.25 15.38 29.47
C ILE A 862 -5.28 15.09 30.57
N ALA A 863 -6.39 15.83 30.53
CA ALA A 863 -7.53 15.59 31.42
C ALA A 863 -8.31 14.35 30.93
N THR A 864 -9.42 14.05 31.58
CA THR A 864 -10.26 12.89 31.23
C THR A 864 -10.58 12.88 29.73
N VAL A 865 -10.25 11.78 29.04
CA VAL A 865 -10.61 11.54 27.66
C VAL A 865 -11.98 10.85 27.62
N LYS A 866 -12.90 11.42 26.86
CA LYS A 866 -14.28 10.91 26.75
C LYS A 866 -14.64 10.66 25.30
N ALA A 867 -15.34 9.55 25.04
CA ALA A 867 -16.05 9.33 23.81
C ALA A 867 -17.42 9.99 23.89
N LEU A 868 -17.72 10.85 22.91
CA LEU A 868 -18.90 11.72 22.89
C LEU A 868 -19.92 11.21 21.86
N PRO A 869 -21.23 11.20 22.22
CA PRO A 869 -22.29 10.89 21.26
C PRO A 869 -22.32 11.85 20.07
N LEU A 870 -22.49 11.28 18.87
CA LEU A 870 -22.78 12.07 17.67
C LEU A 870 -24.15 12.70 17.74
N ILE A 871 -24.26 13.94 17.33
CA ILE A 871 -25.51 14.68 17.21
C ILE A 871 -25.60 15.38 15.86
N ALA A 872 -26.83 15.57 15.37
CA ALA A 872 -27.13 16.13 14.06
C ALA A 872 -27.85 17.49 14.19
N PRO A 873 -27.13 18.56 14.57
CA PRO A 873 -27.72 19.89 14.69
C PRO A 873 -28.16 20.42 13.33
N SER A 874 -29.00 21.46 13.32
CA SER A 874 -29.26 22.25 12.15
C SER A 874 -28.62 23.60 12.23
N VAL A 875 -28.15 24.12 11.09
CA VAL A 875 -27.63 25.48 10.97
C VAL A 875 -28.47 26.30 10.03
N GLU A 876 -28.59 27.60 10.32
CA GLU A 876 -29.41 28.53 9.54
C GLU A 876 -28.59 29.75 9.10
N ASN A 877 -28.85 30.19 7.88
CA ASN A 877 -28.30 31.40 7.29
C ASN A 877 -26.77 31.58 7.46
N PRO A 878 -25.98 30.60 6.96
CA PRO A 878 -24.51 30.73 7.02
C PRO A 878 -24.03 31.98 6.27
N VAL A 879 -22.97 32.59 6.80
CA VAL A 879 -22.35 33.81 6.27
C VAL A 879 -20.87 33.60 6.02
N VAL A 880 -20.42 34.01 4.83
CA VAL A 880 -18.98 34.08 4.49
C VAL A 880 -18.61 35.55 4.31
N LYS A 881 -17.58 35.99 5.02
CA LYS A 881 -17.03 37.34 4.90
C LYS A 881 -15.56 37.24 4.46
N ILE A 882 -15.19 38.03 3.44
CA ILE A 882 -13.81 38.18 2.98
C ILE A 882 -13.53 39.68 2.86
N GLY A 883 -12.59 40.14 3.65
CA GLY A 883 -12.34 41.58 3.83
C GLY A 883 -13.57 42.28 4.39
N GLU A 884 -14.06 43.33 3.72
CA GLU A 884 -15.24 44.13 4.15
C GLU A 884 -16.56 43.60 3.58
N LYS A 885 -16.52 42.66 2.64
CA LYS A 885 -17.73 42.13 1.96
C LYS A 885 -18.18 40.83 2.59
N SER A 886 -19.49 40.69 2.73
CA SER A 886 -20.11 39.48 3.23
C SER A 886 -21.25 39.03 2.31
N ILE A 887 -21.46 37.71 2.30
CA ILE A 887 -22.59 37.06 1.62
C ILE A 887 -23.27 36.10 2.58
N THR A 888 -24.57 36.20 2.68
CA THR A 888 -25.45 35.39 3.51
C THR A 888 -26.24 34.44 2.64
N PHE A 889 -26.29 33.18 3.02
CA PHE A 889 -27.09 32.16 2.34
C PHE A 889 -28.36 31.86 3.14
N PRO A 890 -29.54 32.32 2.72
CA PRO A 890 -30.79 32.14 3.46
C PRO A 890 -31.33 30.71 3.33
N VAL A 891 -30.61 29.77 3.97
CA VAL A 891 -30.90 28.33 3.95
C VAL A 891 -30.83 27.72 5.33
N LYS A 892 -31.51 26.59 5.49
CA LYS A 892 -31.38 25.71 6.64
C LYS A 892 -30.72 24.42 6.17
N MET A 893 -29.59 24.04 6.82
CA MET A 893 -28.79 22.86 6.47
C MET A 893 -28.78 21.85 7.62
N LYS A 894 -28.85 20.57 7.26
CA LYS A 894 -28.60 19.41 8.16
C LYS A 894 -27.28 18.74 7.78
N PRO A 895 -26.66 17.95 8.67
CA PRO A 895 -25.45 17.22 8.35
C PRO A 895 -25.55 16.43 7.04
N GLY A 896 -24.48 16.50 6.24
CA GLY A 896 -24.39 15.93 4.90
C GLY A 896 -24.86 16.85 3.78
N MET A 897 -25.79 17.78 4.03
CA MET A 897 -26.21 18.76 3.01
C MET A 897 -25.06 19.68 2.64
N TYR A 898 -25.00 20.10 1.38
CA TYR A 898 -23.99 21.05 0.93
C TYR A 898 -24.58 22.10 -0.01
N LEU A 899 -23.96 23.30 0.03
CA LEU A 899 -24.28 24.45 -0.81
C LEU A 899 -23.09 24.77 -1.71
N GLU A 900 -23.34 25.04 -2.99
CA GLU A 900 -22.33 25.52 -3.94
C GLU A 900 -22.71 26.89 -4.48
N LEU A 901 -21.79 27.87 -4.33
CA LEU A 901 -21.83 29.18 -4.96
C LEU A 901 -20.79 29.25 -6.07
N ASN A 902 -21.19 29.23 -7.32
CA ASN A 902 -20.33 29.45 -8.49
C ASN A 902 -20.42 30.90 -9.00
N SER A 903 -21.56 31.52 -8.84
CA SER A 903 -21.84 32.94 -9.12
C SER A 903 -23.12 33.37 -8.41
N ILE A 904 -23.43 34.66 -8.40
CA ILE A 904 -24.69 35.19 -7.81
C ILE A 904 -25.93 34.53 -8.41
N LYS A 905 -25.87 34.14 -9.67
CA LYS A 905 -26.99 33.47 -10.38
C LYS A 905 -26.93 31.94 -10.31
N ASP A 906 -25.83 31.39 -9.81
CA ASP A 906 -25.61 29.94 -9.67
C ASP A 906 -25.17 29.61 -8.24
N CYS A 907 -26.16 29.65 -7.34
CA CYS A 907 -26.03 29.20 -5.96
C CYS A 907 -27.10 28.14 -5.69
N ARG A 908 -26.70 26.95 -5.25
CA ARG A 908 -27.60 25.81 -5.13
C ARG A 908 -27.35 25.04 -3.84
N LEU A 909 -28.41 24.57 -3.24
CA LEU A 909 -28.42 23.68 -2.09
C LEU A 909 -28.70 22.26 -2.55
N TYR A 910 -27.90 21.32 -2.03
CA TYR A 910 -28.01 19.89 -2.31
C TYR A 910 -28.13 19.07 -1.04
N GLY A 911 -28.75 17.90 -1.15
CA GLY A 911 -28.75 16.86 -0.13
C GLY A 911 -27.42 16.13 -0.03
N ALA A 912 -27.34 15.20 0.93
CA ALA A 912 -26.11 14.46 1.23
C ALA A 912 -25.58 13.58 0.07
N LYS A 913 -26.46 13.17 -0.84
CA LYS A 913 -26.12 12.35 -2.02
C LYS A 913 -26.04 13.16 -3.32
N GLY A 914 -26.18 14.47 -3.22
CA GLY A 914 -26.17 15.37 -4.37
C GLY A 914 -27.54 15.64 -4.98
N GLU A 915 -28.63 15.31 -4.29
CA GLU A 915 -29.99 15.65 -4.71
C GLU A 915 -30.15 17.17 -4.74
N TYR A 916 -30.55 17.73 -5.87
CA TYR A 916 -30.86 19.14 -5.95
C TYR A 916 -32.09 19.45 -5.08
N ILE A 917 -31.92 20.37 -4.14
CA ILE A 917 -32.99 20.80 -3.24
C ILE A 917 -33.65 22.10 -3.75
N THR A 918 -32.84 23.15 -3.90
CA THR A 918 -33.31 24.45 -4.34
C THR A 918 -32.18 25.34 -4.87
N SER A 919 -32.55 26.31 -5.71
CA SER A 919 -31.68 27.45 -5.96
C SER A 919 -31.76 28.43 -4.80
N VAL A 920 -30.70 29.06 -4.45
CA VAL A 920 -30.56 30.00 -3.33
C VAL A 920 -30.30 31.38 -3.91
N GLU A 921 -30.99 32.39 -3.43
CA GLU A 921 -30.67 33.79 -3.71
C GLU A 921 -29.83 34.34 -2.56
N PRO A 922 -28.52 34.45 -2.71
CA PRO A 922 -27.66 34.94 -1.64
C PRO A 922 -27.96 36.45 -1.36
N LEU A 923 -27.87 36.81 -0.10
CA LEU A 923 -28.03 38.21 0.33
C LEU A 923 -26.68 38.87 0.50
N GLY A 924 -26.53 40.12 0.04
CA GLY A 924 -25.29 40.86 0.09
C GLY A 924 -24.51 40.88 -1.22
N ASN A 925 -23.22 41.18 -1.14
CA ASN A 925 -22.33 41.29 -2.32
C ASN A 925 -21.35 40.12 -2.34
N ILE A 926 -21.15 39.50 -3.51
CA ILE A 926 -20.15 38.45 -3.64
C ILE A 926 -18.80 39.04 -3.25
N PRO A 927 -18.12 38.46 -2.25
CA PRO A 927 -16.76 38.83 -1.92
C PRO A 927 -15.82 38.59 -3.09
N VAL A 928 -14.78 39.40 -3.17
CA VAL A 928 -13.69 39.23 -4.14
C VAL A 928 -12.45 38.76 -3.39
N VAL A 929 -11.89 37.67 -3.84
CA VAL A 929 -10.61 37.16 -3.35
C VAL A 929 -9.49 37.92 -4.07
N LEU A 930 -8.70 38.66 -3.30
CA LEU A 930 -7.55 39.43 -3.83
C LEU A 930 -6.35 38.47 -4.07
N GLN A 931 -5.44 38.87 -4.92
CA GLN A 931 -4.13 38.20 -5.01
C GLN A 931 -3.37 38.39 -3.68
N GLY A 932 -2.75 37.33 -3.15
CA GLY A 932 -2.11 37.35 -1.83
C GLY A 932 -3.03 36.88 -0.72
N ASP A 933 -2.79 37.34 0.50
CA ASP A 933 -3.46 36.87 1.69
C ASP A 933 -4.83 37.55 1.88
N ASN A 934 -5.85 36.74 2.14
CA ASN A 934 -7.20 37.13 2.38
C ASN A 934 -7.67 36.66 3.75
N SER A 935 -8.22 37.54 4.55
CA SER A 935 -8.88 37.15 5.82
C SER A 935 -10.30 36.67 5.50
N VAL A 936 -10.57 35.42 5.84
CA VAL A 936 -11.89 34.81 5.71
C VAL A 936 -12.50 34.69 7.10
N GLN A 937 -13.74 35.15 7.25
CA GLN A 937 -14.53 34.96 8.45
C GLN A 937 -15.81 34.24 8.10
N TRP A 938 -16.14 33.27 8.90
CA TRP A 938 -17.35 32.45 8.84
C TRP A 938 -18.23 32.80 10.04
N GLU A 939 -19.53 32.92 9.80
CA GLU A 939 -20.54 33.10 10.85
C GLU A 939 -21.75 32.21 10.55
N VAL A 940 -22.33 31.64 11.61
CA VAL A 940 -23.56 30.84 11.50
C VAL A 940 -24.39 30.99 12.77
N ILE A 941 -25.69 30.87 12.61
CA ILE A 941 -26.62 30.81 13.74
C ILE A 941 -26.97 29.35 14.00
N SER A 942 -26.52 28.84 15.15
CA SER A 942 -27.02 27.55 15.66
C SER A 942 -28.11 27.80 16.68
N LYS A 943 -29.21 27.09 16.53
CA LYS A 943 -30.30 27.10 17.53
C LYS A 943 -30.17 25.99 18.57
N ASP A 944 -29.30 25.06 18.30
CA ASP A 944 -29.01 23.89 19.14
C ASP A 944 -27.88 24.17 20.09
N ALA A 945 -27.86 23.51 21.25
CA ALA A 945 -26.77 23.63 22.23
C ALA A 945 -25.42 23.01 21.76
N ALA A 946 -25.41 22.48 20.53
CA ALA A 946 -24.25 21.82 19.94
C ALA A 946 -23.39 22.79 19.16
N THR A 947 -22.10 22.63 19.24
CA THR A 947 -21.12 23.39 18.44
C THR A 947 -21.32 23.08 16.95
N PRO A 948 -21.71 24.05 16.09
CA PRO A 948 -21.84 23.83 14.66
C PRO A 948 -20.50 23.52 14.00
N ARG A 949 -20.53 22.61 13.00
CA ARG A 949 -19.33 22.18 12.28
C ARG A 949 -19.63 22.22 10.78
N LEU A 950 -18.87 22.99 10.02
CA LEU A 950 -19.04 23.13 8.59
C LEU A 950 -17.69 23.06 7.89
N GLN A 951 -17.65 22.27 6.84
CA GLN A 951 -16.51 22.26 5.93
C GLN A 951 -16.72 23.33 4.86
N VAL A 952 -15.87 24.34 4.84
CA VAL A 952 -15.90 25.45 3.88
C VAL A 952 -14.74 25.29 2.92
N SER A 953 -15.02 25.25 1.62
CA SER A 953 -14.02 25.20 0.55
C SER A 953 -14.14 26.47 -0.31
N ILE A 954 -13.05 27.25 -0.37
CA ILE A 954 -12.95 28.40 -1.26
C ILE A 954 -12.00 28.03 -2.40
N SER A 955 -12.43 28.30 -3.64
CA SER A 955 -11.60 27.99 -4.81
C SER A 955 -11.29 29.21 -5.65
N THR A 956 -10.06 29.23 -6.16
CA THR A 956 -9.56 30.21 -7.13
C THR A 956 -8.82 29.51 -8.26
N GLU A 957 -8.81 30.10 -9.48
CA GLU A 957 -8.16 29.53 -10.66
C GLU A 957 -7.23 30.53 -11.34
N GLY A 958 -6.13 30.01 -11.91
CA GLY A 958 -5.17 30.79 -12.68
C GLY A 958 -5.40 30.71 -14.21
N ASP A 959 -4.42 31.19 -14.96
CA ASP A 959 -4.41 31.09 -16.41
C ASP A 959 -3.98 29.68 -16.86
N PHE A 960 -4.21 29.37 -18.14
CA PHE A 960 -3.80 28.08 -18.72
C PHE A 960 -2.28 27.87 -18.62
N ILE A 961 -1.84 26.69 -18.21
CA ILE A 961 -0.43 26.30 -18.25
C ILE A 961 -0.02 25.88 -19.65
N GLY A 962 1.26 26.06 -19.99
CA GLY A 962 1.86 25.56 -21.25
C GLY A 962 1.28 26.24 -22.49
N ASN A 963 1.32 27.55 -22.55
CA ASN A 963 1.09 28.33 -23.80
C ASN A 963 2.31 28.30 -24.67
#